data_0be3b1ee80b7fa69f36aba838c032bf7
#
_entry.id   0be3b1ee80b7fa69f36aba838c032bf7
#
_cell.length_a   1.000
_cell.length_b   1.000
_cell.length_c   1.000
_cell.angle_alpha   90.00
_cell.angle_beta   90.00
_cell.angle_gamma   90.00
#
_symmetry.space_group_name_H-M   'P 1'
#
loop_
_entity.id
_entity.type
_entity.pdbx_description
1 polymer ?
#
loop_
_entity_poly.entity_id
_entity_poly.type
_entity_poly.pdbx_seq_one_letter_code
_entity_poly.pdbx_strand_id
1 'polypeptide(L)'
;MPTKEAIKIRGARVHNLKNIDVDIPLGKIVGIAGVSGSGKSSLALGVLYAEGSRRYLDALSTYTRRRMTQAAKASVDEVLYVPAALALHQRPGVPGIRSTFGTGTELLNSLRLMFSRLASHRCPNGHYLPPSLAVAAEKPLICPTCGATVRAPSAEELAFNSQGACRTCDGTGTVRTVDLATLVPDPTLSIDDGAVAPWNSLMWSLMTDVCRAMGVRTDVPFNQLTDAEKEIVYHGPAEKKHIFYKAKNTPEAGELDFTYYNAVYTVENALAKVKDEKGMKRVEKFLKQETCPACHGTRLSEAARAPRLRGISLADACTMPLAELTQWVDRVPASLPAEMRPMAESICESFRTAARRLMDLGLDYLSLDRAASTLSTGERQRMQLARAVRNRTTGVLYVLDEPSIGLHPANIVGLTGVMHDLVEDGNSVVLVDHDTQVLAESDWIIEMGPEAGAGGGYVIAQGTVPEIEQDPKSMIGPFLRPAAAALPAGAGKSDLFAEGRINLSTDAIHTVHPLEIDIPKGRLTVVTGVSGSGKTTLILESLVPALAASTVGRSLPSHVKAVTAEGIEQVKLIDATPIGINVRSTVATYANVHDELRKIFSHTQDAKAHGYKAGDFSYNTGKLRCPVCDGTGVISLDVQFLPDVEIPCPACHGSRYAREADDVKLIDKHGRTTTLPRLMDCDVHTALDLCKDRKLVRQRLQVLQDLGLGYLTLGEETPSLSGGEAQRLKLASEMERTQSHAVFVFDEPTIGLHPLDVQTLLGVFRTLIDNGATVIVIEHNLDLIKTADHIIDLGPEGGDKGGMIIAEGTPEQVAATKGSYTGEYIKMMLERDKKRRAELKA
;
A
#
# COMPACT_ATOMS: atom_id res chain seq x y z
N MET A 1 -0.51 -41.90 -20.70
CA MET A 1 -0.90 -40.67 -21.40
C MET A 1 0.38 -39.84 -21.56
N PRO A 2 0.64 -39.24 -22.74
CA PRO A 2 1.84 -38.38 -22.85
C PRO A 2 1.72 -37.28 -21.82
N THR A 3 2.76 -37.09 -21.05
CA THR A 3 2.87 -35.97 -20.07
C THR A 3 2.73 -34.68 -20.85
N LYS A 4 1.72 -33.86 -20.46
CA LYS A 4 1.54 -32.54 -21.03
C LYS A 4 2.65 -31.64 -20.52
N GLU A 5 3.60 -31.31 -21.35
CA GLU A 5 4.85 -30.66 -20.95
C GLU A 5 4.73 -29.12 -20.87
N ALA A 6 3.71 -28.53 -21.53
CA ALA A 6 3.55 -27.07 -21.58
C ALA A 6 2.09 -26.62 -21.72
N ILE A 7 1.78 -25.43 -21.19
CA ILE A 7 0.59 -24.65 -21.51
C ILE A 7 0.82 -24.03 -22.88
N LYS A 8 -0.14 -24.17 -23.79
CA LYS A 8 -0.05 -23.58 -25.15
C LYS A 8 -1.05 -22.46 -25.29
N ILE A 9 -0.56 -21.26 -25.54
CA ILE A 9 -1.33 -20.04 -25.81
C ILE A 9 -1.19 -19.70 -27.28
N ARG A 10 -2.31 -19.42 -27.95
CA ARG A 10 -2.35 -19.04 -29.37
C ARG A 10 -3.23 -17.80 -29.55
N GLY A 11 -2.72 -16.81 -30.25
CA GLY A 11 -3.46 -15.62 -30.63
C GLY A 11 -3.88 -14.74 -29.48
N ALA A 12 -3.03 -14.56 -28.46
CA ALA A 12 -3.37 -13.71 -27.32
C ALA A 12 -3.34 -12.21 -27.66
N ARG A 13 -4.46 -11.53 -27.38
CA ARG A 13 -4.71 -10.10 -27.70
C ARG A 13 -5.26 -9.30 -26.51
N VAL A 14 -4.95 -9.74 -25.28
CA VAL A 14 -5.39 -9.07 -24.07
C VAL A 14 -4.60 -7.77 -23.87
N HIS A 15 -5.28 -6.66 -23.65
CA HIS A 15 -4.69 -5.31 -23.50
C HIS A 15 -3.74 -4.97 -24.67
N ASN A 16 -2.45 -4.81 -24.39
CA ASN A 16 -1.43 -4.45 -25.39
C ASN A 16 -0.81 -5.63 -26.12
N LEU A 17 -1.17 -6.89 -25.81
CA LEU A 17 -0.61 -8.07 -26.48
C LEU A 17 -0.92 -8.09 -27.97
N LYS A 18 0.09 -8.40 -28.78
CA LYS A 18 0.08 -8.29 -30.24
C LYS A 18 -0.12 -9.64 -30.93
N ASN A 19 -1.23 -10.34 -30.60
CA ASN A 19 -1.57 -11.63 -31.21
C ASN A 19 -0.45 -12.65 -31.03
N ILE A 20 0.02 -12.81 -29.79
CA ILE A 20 1.19 -13.64 -29.51
C ILE A 20 0.84 -15.12 -29.33
N ASP A 21 1.79 -15.96 -29.76
CA ASP A 21 1.83 -17.38 -29.48
C ASP A 21 2.97 -17.69 -28.52
N VAL A 22 2.71 -18.41 -27.46
CA VAL A 22 3.74 -18.78 -26.47
C VAL A 22 3.44 -20.11 -25.81
N ASP A 23 4.48 -20.90 -25.58
CA ASP A 23 4.45 -22.18 -24.86
C ASP A 23 5.13 -21.98 -23.49
N ILE A 24 4.45 -22.37 -22.42
CA ILE A 24 4.91 -22.19 -21.03
C ILE A 24 5.09 -23.57 -20.40
N PRO A 25 6.32 -23.95 -20.00
CA PRO A 25 6.57 -25.27 -19.43
C PRO A 25 5.84 -25.47 -18.09
N LEU A 26 5.28 -26.67 -17.89
CA LEU A 26 4.62 -27.08 -16.65
C LEU A 26 5.62 -27.72 -15.68
N GLY A 27 5.34 -27.65 -14.37
CA GLY A 27 6.21 -28.20 -13.32
C GLY A 27 7.55 -27.46 -13.20
N LYS A 28 7.56 -26.17 -13.51
CA LYS A 28 8.73 -25.30 -13.56
C LYS A 28 8.43 -23.94 -12.92
N ILE A 29 9.51 -23.23 -12.55
CA ILE A 29 9.48 -21.81 -12.24
C ILE A 29 9.72 -21.03 -13.54
N VAL A 30 8.71 -20.29 -13.99
CA VAL A 30 8.76 -19.49 -15.22
C VAL A 30 8.72 -18.00 -14.89
N GLY A 31 9.81 -17.29 -15.19
CA GLY A 31 9.89 -15.84 -15.03
C GLY A 31 9.36 -15.10 -16.28
N ILE A 32 8.47 -14.13 -16.09
CA ILE A 32 8.05 -13.19 -17.13
C ILE A 32 8.72 -11.85 -16.88
N ALA A 33 9.69 -11.50 -17.72
CA ALA A 33 10.48 -10.27 -17.62
C ALA A 33 10.12 -9.26 -18.73
N GLY A 34 10.68 -8.06 -18.66
CA GLY A 34 10.55 -7.01 -19.66
C GLY A 34 10.30 -5.63 -19.05
N VAL A 35 10.41 -4.58 -19.84
CA VAL A 35 10.20 -3.19 -19.39
C VAL A 35 8.79 -2.95 -18.87
N SER A 36 8.62 -1.91 -18.03
CA SER A 36 7.29 -1.52 -17.52
C SER A 36 6.34 -1.24 -18.69
N GLY A 37 5.09 -1.75 -18.61
CA GLY A 37 4.10 -1.58 -19.68
C GLY A 37 4.30 -2.46 -20.93
N SER A 38 5.23 -3.44 -20.94
CA SER A 38 5.49 -4.34 -22.07
C SER A 38 4.46 -5.46 -22.25
N GLY A 39 3.50 -5.64 -21.34
CA GLY A 39 2.45 -6.67 -21.42
C GLY A 39 2.66 -7.89 -20.52
N LYS A 40 3.60 -7.87 -19.57
CA LYS A 40 3.87 -8.97 -18.63
C LYS A 40 2.63 -9.40 -17.85
N SER A 41 2.01 -8.47 -17.14
CA SER A 41 0.79 -8.75 -16.35
C SER A 41 -0.41 -9.08 -17.25
N SER A 42 -0.44 -8.57 -18.50
CA SER A 42 -1.44 -8.96 -19.50
C SER A 42 -1.34 -10.45 -19.85
N LEU A 43 -0.11 -10.99 -19.98
CA LEU A 43 0.11 -12.43 -20.21
C LEU A 43 -0.17 -13.25 -18.95
N ALA A 44 0.41 -12.86 -17.81
CA ALA A 44 0.32 -13.62 -16.56
C ALA A 44 -1.09 -13.61 -15.96
N LEU A 45 -1.66 -12.43 -15.72
CA LEU A 45 -2.97 -12.27 -15.09
C LEU A 45 -4.10 -12.27 -16.11
N GLY A 46 -3.94 -11.53 -17.21
CA GLY A 46 -4.98 -11.35 -18.23
C GLY A 46 -5.23 -12.60 -19.08
N VAL A 47 -4.26 -13.48 -19.24
CA VAL A 47 -4.41 -14.73 -20.01
C VAL A 47 -4.36 -15.96 -19.10
N LEU A 48 -3.22 -16.23 -18.47
CA LEU A 48 -2.99 -17.50 -17.73
C LEU A 48 -3.93 -17.63 -16.52
N TYR A 49 -3.92 -16.64 -15.64
CA TYR A 49 -4.80 -16.68 -14.47
C TYR A 49 -6.28 -16.62 -14.88
N ALA A 50 -6.65 -15.75 -15.81
CA ALA A 50 -8.04 -15.61 -16.25
C ALA A 50 -8.60 -16.92 -16.81
N GLU A 51 -7.87 -17.60 -17.70
CA GLU A 51 -8.31 -18.87 -18.29
C GLU A 51 -8.23 -20.05 -17.31
N GLY A 52 -7.17 -20.13 -16.47
CA GLY A 52 -7.04 -21.18 -15.46
C GLY A 52 -8.10 -21.07 -14.36
N SER A 53 -8.37 -19.86 -13.87
CA SER A 53 -9.41 -19.59 -12.89
C SER A 53 -10.80 -19.85 -13.46
N ARG A 54 -11.10 -19.38 -14.68
CA ARG A 54 -12.39 -19.61 -15.34
C ARG A 54 -12.69 -21.09 -15.51
N ARG A 55 -11.77 -21.88 -16.01
CA ARG A 55 -11.96 -23.35 -16.20
C ARG A 55 -12.20 -24.08 -14.89
N TYR A 56 -11.53 -23.65 -13.82
CA TYR A 56 -11.80 -24.18 -12.49
C TYR A 56 -13.22 -23.86 -12.03
N LEU A 57 -13.64 -22.59 -12.19
CA LEU A 57 -14.99 -22.15 -11.83
C LEU A 57 -16.08 -22.81 -12.69
N ASP A 58 -15.82 -23.08 -13.97
CA ASP A 58 -16.75 -23.78 -14.84
C ASP A 58 -17.02 -25.23 -14.39
N ALA A 59 -16.10 -25.85 -13.68
CA ALA A 59 -16.27 -27.17 -13.08
C ALA A 59 -17.15 -27.16 -11.81
N LEU A 60 -17.40 -25.99 -11.20
CA LEU A 60 -18.19 -25.85 -9.98
C LEU A 60 -19.68 -25.66 -10.27
N SER A 61 -20.52 -25.93 -9.24
CA SER A 61 -21.97 -25.71 -9.35
C SER A 61 -22.30 -24.24 -9.62
N THR A 62 -23.42 -23.98 -10.32
CA THR A 62 -23.88 -22.63 -10.64
C THR A 62 -24.05 -21.75 -9.38
N TYR A 63 -24.48 -22.36 -8.26
CA TYR A 63 -24.64 -21.65 -6.99
C TYR A 63 -23.30 -21.15 -6.42
N THR A 64 -22.27 -22.01 -6.43
CA THR A 64 -20.92 -21.67 -5.95
C THR A 64 -20.28 -20.62 -6.88
N ARG A 65 -20.41 -20.81 -8.20
CA ARG A 65 -19.88 -19.90 -9.22
C ARG A 65 -20.39 -18.47 -9.06
N ARG A 66 -21.67 -18.28 -8.76
CA ARG A 66 -22.28 -16.95 -8.55
C ARG A 66 -21.73 -16.18 -7.33
N ARG A 67 -21.11 -16.85 -6.39
CA ARG A 67 -20.52 -16.23 -5.17
C ARG A 67 -19.03 -15.93 -5.26
N MET A 68 -18.38 -16.36 -6.35
CA MET A 68 -16.95 -16.17 -6.56
C MET A 68 -16.72 -15.11 -7.64
N THR A 69 -15.75 -14.25 -7.40
CA THR A 69 -15.29 -13.27 -8.39
C THR A 69 -14.78 -14.01 -9.63
N GLN A 70 -15.35 -13.70 -10.79
CA GLN A 70 -14.93 -14.30 -12.06
C GLN A 70 -13.98 -13.34 -12.78
N ALA A 71 -12.84 -13.87 -13.25
CA ALA A 71 -12.00 -13.14 -14.18
C ALA A 71 -12.72 -12.98 -15.54
N ALA A 72 -12.52 -11.84 -16.19
CA ALA A 72 -13.03 -11.64 -17.55
C ALA A 72 -12.43 -12.67 -18.51
N LYS A 73 -13.22 -13.07 -19.53
CA LYS A 73 -12.73 -13.99 -20.55
C LYS A 73 -11.58 -13.34 -21.31
N ALA A 74 -10.46 -14.06 -21.39
CA ALA A 74 -9.30 -13.58 -22.13
C ALA A 74 -9.59 -13.50 -23.65
N SER A 75 -9.05 -12.46 -24.30
CA SER A 75 -9.09 -12.34 -25.76
C SER A 75 -7.96 -13.16 -26.37
N VAL A 76 -8.21 -14.45 -26.58
CA VAL A 76 -7.28 -15.44 -27.14
C VAL A 76 -8.00 -16.33 -28.13
N ASP A 77 -7.28 -16.88 -29.09
CA ASP A 77 -7.84 -17.86 -30.01
C ASP A 77 -7.97 -19.22 -29.31
N GLU A 78 -6.90 -19.67 -28.64
CA GLU A 78 -6.88 -20.94 -27.94
C GLU A 78 -5.89 -20.91 -26.77
N VAL A 79 -6.28 -21.57 -25.62
CA VAL A 79 -5.37 -21.90 -24.53
C VAL A 79 -5.55 -23.38 -24.19
N LEU A 80 -4.50 -24.18 -24.31
CA LEU A 80 -4.51 -25.60 -24.01
C LEU A 80 -3.71 -25.89 -22.76
N TYR A 81 -4.16 -26.92 -22.01
CA TYR A 81 -3.45 -27.52 -20.87
C TYR A 81 -3.20 -26.57 -19.67
N VAL A 82 -3.91 -25.47 -19.56
CA VAL A 82 -3.79 -24.59 -18.38
C VAL A 82 -4.42 -25.28 -17.17
N PRO A 83 -3.68 -25.42 -16.05
CA PRO A 83 -4.21 -25.94 -14.79
C PRO A 83 -5.21 -24.95 -14.13
N ALA A 84 -5.84 -25.38 -13.02
CA ALA A 84 -6.49 -24.44 -12.11
C ALA A 84 -5.47 -23.40 -11.64
N ALA A 85 -5.79 -22.12 -11.76
CA ALA A 85 -4.83 -21.05 -11.45
C ALA A 85 -5.22 -20.27 -10.19
N LEU A 86 -4.21 -19.97 -9.37
CA LEU A 86 -4.30 -19.06 -8.22
C LEU A 86 -3.37 -17.87 -8.49
N ALA A 87 -3.88 -16.64 -8.32
CA ALA A 87 -3.07 -15.44 -8.46
C ALA A 87 -2.79 -14.76 -7.13
N LEU A 88 -1.57 -14.27 -6.99
CA LEU A 88 -1.15 -13.34 -5.95
C LEU A 88 -0.84 -12.01 -6.64
N HIS A 89 -1.74 -11.06 -6.47
CA HIS A 89 -1.63 -9.75 -7.10
C HIS A 89 -0.59 -8.88 -6.41
N GLN A 90 0.03 -7.98 -7.16
CA GLN A 90 0.98 -6.99 -6.66
C GLN A 90 0.42 -6.18 -5.47
N ARG A 91 -0.87 -5.83 -5.52
CA ARG A 91 -1.54 -5.09 -4.45
C ARG A 91 -2.69 -5.89 -3.87
N PRO A 92 -2.44 -6.68 -2.81
CA PRO A 92 -3.54 -7.31 -2.09
C PRO A 92 -4.48 -6.27 -1.48
N GLY A 93 -5.79 -6.54 -1.55
CA GLY A 93 -6.79 -5.68 -0.91
C GLY A 93 -6.48 -5.44 0.57
N VAL A 94 -6.79 -4.24 1.06
CA VAL A 94 -6.60 -3.91 2.49
C VAL A 94 -7.64 -4.67 3.31
N PRO A 95 -7.21 -5.54 4.25
CA PRO A 95 -8.13 -6.29 5.07
C PRO A 95 -8.96 -5.40 6.00
N GLY A 96 -10.15 -5.87 6.37
CA GLY A 96 -11.01 -5.16 7.31
C GLY A 96 -10.38 -4.96 8.69
N ILE A 97 -10.90 -3.99 9.46
CA ILE A 97 -10.40 -3.53 10.77
C ILE A 97 -10.24 -4.67 11.82
N ARG A 98 -11.01 -5.76 11.69
CA ARG A 98 -10.91 -6.93 12.56
C ARG A 98 -9.86 -7.95 12.11
N SER A 99 -9.22 -7.75 10.95
CA SER A 99 -8.19 -8.66 10.47
C SER A 99 -6.85 -8.35 11.13
N THR A 100 -6.16 -9.41 11.55
CA THR A 100 -4.79 -9.35 12.07
C THR A 100 -3.88 -10.27 11.27
N PHE A 101 -2.56 -10.14 11.46
CA PHE A 101 -1.59 -11.07 10.90
C PHE A 101 -1.94 -12.52 11.29
N GLY A 102 -2.30 -12.76 12.56
CA GLY A 102 -2.69 -14.08 13.04
C GLY A 102 -3.95 -14.67 12.41
N THR A 103 -4.96 -13.82 12.07
CA THR A 103 -6.15 -14.29 11.33
C THR A 103 -5.88 -14.46 9.84
N GLY A 104 -5.07 -13.59 9.25
CA GLY A 104 -4.69 -13.67 7.84
C GLY A 104 -3.84 -14.89 7.51
N THR A 105 -2.96 -15.29 8.42
CA THR A 105 -2.10 -16.50 8.31
C THR A 105 -2.79 -17.77 8.84
N GLU A 106 -3.93 -17.64 9.52
CA GLU A 106 -4.64 -18.71 10.24
C GLU A 106 -3.83 -19.34 11.41
N LEU A 107 -2.65 -18.84 11.75
CA LEU A 107 -1.87 -19.28 12.90
C LEU A 107 -2.63 -19.12 14.21
N LEU A 108 -3.45 -18.07 14.30
CA LEU A 108 -4.30 -17.82 15.48
C LEU A 108 -5.29 -18.96 15.71
N ASN A 109 -5.72 -19.70 14.70
CA ASN A 109 -6.61 -20.86 14.85
C ASN A 109 -5.92 -21.97 15.62
N SER A 110 -4.68 -22.31 15.27
CA SER A 110 -3.87 -23.31 15.96
C SER A 110 -3.56 -22.86 17.40
N LEU A 111 -3.22 -21.58 17.58
CA LEU A 111 -2.95 -21.03 18.92
C LEU A 111 -4.20 -21.06 19.82
N ARG A 112 -5.37 -20.69 19.31
CA ARG A 112 -6.65 -20.79 20.04
C ARG A 112 -6.96 -22.23 20.44
N LEU A 113 -6.68 -23.19 19.53
CA LEU A 113 -6.87 -24.60 19.82
C LEU A 113 -5.94 -25.06 20.97
N MET A 114 -4.68 -24.61 21.00
CA MET A 114 -3.77 -24.87 22.13
C MET A 114 -4.35 -24.35 23.44
N PHE A 115 -4.80 -23.08 23.47
CA PHE A 115 -5.37 -22.49 24.68
C PHE A 115 -6.70 -23.13 25.07
N SER A 116 -7.51 -23.58 24.13
CA SER A 116 -8.76 -24.31 24.42
C SER A 116 -8.50 -25.68 25.07
N ARG A 117 -7.54 -26.45 24.52
CA ARG A 117 -7.34 -27.87 24.83
C ARG A 117 -6.24 -28.16 25.84
N LEU A 118 -5.23 -27.31 25.91
CA LEU A 118 -3.99 -27.57 26.66
C LEU A 118 -3.79 -26.64 27.86
N ALA A 119 -4.62 -25.59 28.01
CA ALA A 119 -4.45 -24.58 29.05
C ALA A 119 -5.03 -24.97 30.40
N SER A 120 -4.58 -24.28 31.43
CA SER A 120 -5.27 -24.17 32.72
C SER A 120 -6.47 -23.24 32.59
N HIS A 121 -7.64 -23.66 33.04
CA HIS A 121 -8.87 -22.88 32.95
C HIS A 121 -9.32 -22.38 34.32
N ARG A 122 -9.85 -21.16 34.36
CA ARG A 122 -10.31 -20.51 35.60
C ARG A 122 -11.77 -20.89 35.89
N CYS A 123 -12.06 -21.33 37.10
CA CYS A 123 -13.44 -21.55 37.55
C CYS A 123 -14.16 -20.20 37.80
N PRO A 124 -15.50 -20.17 37.89
CA PRO A 124 -16.26 -18.94 38.18
C PRO A 124 -15.80 -18.21 39.45
N ASN A 125 -15.25 -18.95 40.46
CA ASN A 125 -14.76 -18.42 41.72
C ASN A 125 -13.25 -18.04 41.67
N GLY A 126 -12.64 -18.03 40.49
CA GLY A 126 -11.26 -17.53 40.31
C GLY A 126 -10.15 -18.58 40.44
N HIS A 127 -10.42 -19.83 40.81
CA HIS A 127 -9.40 -20.86 40.92
C HIS A 127 -9.01 -21.43 39.56
N TYR A 128 -7.72 -21.68 39.33
CA TYR A 128 -7.21 -22.31 38.12
C TYR A 128 -7.13 -23.83 38.27
N LEU A 129 -7.65 -24.55 37.28
CA LEU A 129 -7.55 -26.01 37.18
C LEU A 129 -6.38 -26.36 36.25
N PRO A 130 -5.54 -27.37 36.64
CA PRO A 130 -4.41 -27.77 35.81
C PRO A 130 -4.88 -28.40 34.49
N PRO A 131 -4.03 -28.37 33.44
CA PRO A 131 -4.29 -29.10 32.19
C PRO A 131 -4.53 -30.60 32.47
N SER A 132 -5.50 -31.19 31.80
CA SER A 132 -5.83 -32.61 31.94
C SER A 132 -6.49 -33.17 30.67
N LEU A 133 -6.51 -34.49 30.48
CA LEU A 133 -7.21 -35.16 29.40
C LEU A 133 -8.71 -34.83 29.37
N ALA A 134 -9.33 -34.53 30.54
CA ALA A 134 -10.73 -34.14 30.57
C ALA A 134 -10.95 -32.76 29.90
N VAL A 135 -10.03 -31.82 30.08
CA VAL A 135 -10.02 -30.53 29.34
C VAL A 135 -9.88 -30.78 27.82
N ALA A 136 -8.92 -31.60 27.46
CA ALA A 136 -8.66 -31.99 26.10
C ALA A 136 -9.87 -32.66 25.40
N ALA A 137 -10.60 -33.47 26.16
CA ALA A 137 -11.80 -34.18 25.68
C ALA A 137 -13.10 -33.38 25.83
N GLU A 138 -13.05 -32.08 26.15
CA GLU A 138 -14.20 -31.18 26.34
C GLU A 138 -15.16 -31.62 27.45
N LYS A 139 -14.71 -32.42 28.42
CA LYS A 139 -15.50 -32.86 29.54
C LYS A 139 -15.60 -31.76 30.62
N PRO A 140 -16.73 -31.62 31.27
CA PRO A 140 -16.84 -30.70 32.39
C PRO A 140 -15.91 -31.16 33.55
N LEU A 141 -15.28 -30.18 34.19
CA LEU A 141 -14.39 -30.40 35.33
C LEU A 141 -15.07 -29.89 36.58
N ILE A 142 -14.78 -30.49 37.73
CA ILE A 142 -15.19 -30.01 39.04
C ILE A 142 -13.97 -29.35 39.67
N CYS A 143 -14.12 -28.09 40.07
CA CYS A 143 -13.04 -27.38 40.79
C CYS A 143 -12.78 -28.04 42.13
N PRO A 144 -11.57 -28.54 42.43
CA PRO A 144 -11.27 -29.23 43.68
C PRO A 144 -11.32 -28.30 44.89
N THR A 145 -11.20 -27.00 44.67
CA THR A 145 -11.20 -26.00 45.76
C THR A 145 -12.60 -25.54 46.17
N CYS A 146 -13.55 -25.43 45.22
CA CYS A 146 -14.86 -24.84 45.49
C CYS A 146 -16.05 -25.65 44.99
N GLY A 147 -15.84 -26.79 44.33
CA GLY A 147 -16.90 -27.65 43.82
C GLY A 147 -17.62 -27.13 42.55
N ALA A 148 -17.27 -25.95 42.06
CA ALA A 148 -17.89 -25.37 40.88
C ALA A 148 -17.55 -26.18 39.60
N THR A 149 -18.56 -26.40 38.76
CA THR A 149 -18.35 -27.01 37.45
C THR A 149 -17.70 -26.02 36.48
N VAL A 150 -16.62 -26.44 35.83
CA VAL A 150 -15.86 -25.65 34.85
C VAL A 150 -15.92 -26.35 33.52
N ARG A 151 -16.22 -25.61 32.48
CA ARG A 151 -16.12 -26.07 31.10
C ARG A 151 -15.01 -25.28 30.39
N ALA A 152 -14.09 -25.98 29.75
CA ALA A 152 -13.08 -25.32 28.92
C ALA A 152 -13.76 -24.59 27.75
N PRO A 153 -13.37 -23.33 27.45
CA PRO A 153 -13.91 -22.62 26.28
C PRO A 153 -13.50 -23.32 24.99
N SER A 154 -14.40 -23.37 24.04
CA SER A 154 -14.08 -23.81 22.67
C SER A 154 -13.10 -22.82 21.99
N ALA A 155 -12.48 -23.25 20.91
CA ALA A 155 -11.62 -22.34 20.14
C ALA A 155 -12.39 -21.13 19.57
N GLU A 156 -13.70 -21.26 19.36
CA GLU A 156 -14.57 -20.17 18.91
C GLU A 156 -14.87 -19.14 20.01
N GLU A 157 -15.02 -19.60 21.24
CA GLU A 157 -15.16 -18.74 22.43
C GLU A 157 -13.86 -17.98 22.78
N LEU A 158 -12.74 -18.34 22.16
CA LEU A 158 -11.45 -17.63 22.24
C LEU A 158 -11.22 -16.73 21.01
N ALA A 159 -12.18 -16.61 20.09
CA ALA A 159 -12.03 -15.81 18.88
C ALA A 159 -12.55 -14.39 19.08
N PHE A 160 -11.68 -13.39 18.90
CA PHE A 160 -12.05 -11.98 19.05
C PHE A 160 -12.98 -11.47 17.92
N ASN A 161 -13.09 -12.17 16.82
CA ASN A 161 -14.02 -11.88 15.73
C ASN A 161 -15.34 -12.67 15.82
N SER A 162 -15.57 -13.33 16.94
CA SER A 162 -16.76 -14.13 17.25
C SER A 162 -17.10 -14.04 18.75
N GLN A 163 -17.33 -15.16 19.40
CA GLN A 163 -17.83 -15.22 20.79
C GLN A 163 -16.83 -14.70 21.84
N GLY A 164 -15.53 -14.74 21.55
CA GLY A 164 -14.48 -14.21 22.42
C GLY A 164 -14.25 -12.70 22.33
N ALA A 165 -15.04 -11.99 21.54
CA ALA A 165 -14.87 -10.55 21.33
C ALA A 165 -15.06 -9.74 22.62
N CYS A 166 -14.26 -8.71 22.79
CA CYS A 166 -14.51 -7.68 23.80
C CYS A 166 -15.81 -6.94 23.46
N ARG A 167 -16.74 -6.87 24.39
CA ARG A 167 -18.05 -6.24 24.16
C ARG A 167 -17.99 -4.73 23.97
N THR A 168 -16.96 -4.04 24.50
CA THR A 168 -16.80 -2.59 24.39
C THR A 168 -16.33 -2.16 23.01
N CYS A 169 -15.39 -2.88 22.39
CA CYS A 169 -14.85 -2.57 21.08
C CYS A 169 -15.26 -3.55 19.99
N ASP A 170 -16.10 -4.52 20.30
CA ASP A 170 -16.58 -5.54 19.37
C ASP A 170 -15.44 -6.24 18.61
N GLY A 171 -14.35 -6.55 19.34
CA GLY A 171 -13.18 -7.25 18.80
C GLY A 171 -12.24 -6.40 17.93
N THR A 172 -12.41 -5.08 17.86
CA THR A 172 -11.50 -4.21 17.08
C THR A 172 -10.22 -3.83 17.84
N GLY A 173 -10.24 -3.92 19.19
CA GLY A 173 -9.13 -3.51 20.05
C GLY A 173 -9.06 -2.00 20.30
N THR A 174 -9.81 -1.22 19.56
CA THR A 174 -9.83 0.24 19.62
C THR A 174 -11.26 0.77 19.70
N VAL A 175 -11.42 1.96 20.24
CA VAL A 175 -12.68 2.68 20.27
C VAL A 175 -12.50 4.04 19.59
N ARG A 176 -13.57 4.54 19.00
CA ARG A 176 -13.59 5.90 18.44
C ARG A 176 -14.17 6.82 19.49
N THR A 177 -13.40 7.79 19.91
CA THR A 177 -13.81 8.84 20.85
C THR A 177 -13.77 10.19 20.16
N VAL A 178 -14.52 11.15 20.69
CA VAL A 178 -14.50 12.51 20.17
C VAL A 178 -13.17 13.17 20.52
N ASP A 179 -12.52 13.75 19.54
CA ASP A 179 -11.29 14.53 19.73
C ASP A 179 -11.65 15.99 20.05
N LEU A 180 -11.54 16.37 21.31
CA LEU A 180 -11.87 17.73 21.76
C LEU A 180 -11.08 18.83 21.04
N ALA A 181 -9.84 18.54 20.64
CA ALA A 181 -9.01 19.53 19.93
C ALA A 181 -9.58 19.87 18.54
N THR A 182 -10.29 18.94 17.91
CA THR A 182 -10.88 19.15 16.58
C THR A 182 -12.25 19.86 16.63
N LEU A 183 -12.86 19.92 17.81
CA LEU A 183 -14.15 20.60 17.98
C LEU A 183 -14.02 22.12 17.86
N VAL A 184 -12.88 22.66 18.32
CA VAL A 184 -12.55 24.10 18.24
C VAL A 184 -11.15 24.25 17.65
N PRO A 185 -11.01 24.11 16.31
CA PRO A 185 -9.70 24.10 15.65
C PRO A 185 -8.99 25.47 15.69
N ASP A 186 -9.74 26.56 15.78
CA ASP A 186 -9.23 27.93 15.93
C ASP A 186 -9.90 28.62 17.14
N PRO A 187 -9.26 28.61 18.30
CA PRO A 187 -9.81 29.22 19.51
C PRO A 187 -9.76 30.77 19.50
N THR A 188 -9.19 31.40 18.49
CA THR A 188 -9.20 32.85 18.32
C THR A 188 -10.51 33.37 17.71
N LEU A 189 -11.30 32.49 17.09
CA LEU A 189 -12.63 32.80 16.58
C LEU A 189 -13.66 32.82 17.72
N SER A 190 -14.71 33.58 17.54
CA SER A 190 -15.92 33.55 18.39
C SER A 190 -16.83 32.37 17.96
N ILE A 191 -17.78 32.00 18.84
CA ILE A 191 -18.79 30.98 18.48
C ILE A 191 -19.67 31.52 17.35
N ASP A 192 -19.96 32.82 17.33
CA ASP A 192 -20.71 33.49 16.27
C ASP A 192 -19.98 33.47 14.92
N ASP A 193 -18.63 33.51 14.93
CA ASP A 193 -17.76 33.38 13.77
C ASP A 193 -17.49 31.91 13.38
N GLY A 194 -18.03 30.95 14.12
CA GLY A 194 -17.96 29.55 13.80
C GLY A 194 -16.83 28.76 14.47
N ALA A 195 -16.33 29.19 15.61
CA ALA A 195 -15.29 28.49 16.38
C ALA A 195 -15.61 27.00 16.62
N VAL A 196 -16.90 26.66 16.85
CA VAL A 196 -17.33 25.27 17.12
C VAL A 196 -17.63 24.54 15.81
N ALA A 197 -16.65 23.90 15.26
CA ALA A 197 -16.70 23.26 13.94
C ALA A 197 -17.81 22.20 13.73
N PRO A 198 -18.20 21.36 14.72
CA PRO A 198 -19.32 20.42 14.57
C PRO A 198 -20.67 21.11 14.31
N TRP A 199 -20.93 22.25 14.96
CA TRP A 199 -22.19 22.99 14.77
C TRP A 199 -22.33 23.56 13.35
N ASN A 200 -21.20 23.89 12.72
CA ASN A 200 -21.19 24.41 11.34
C ASN A 200 -21.40 23.31 10.28
N SER A 201 -20.99 22.08 10.56
CA SER A 201 -20.91 20.99 9.56
C SER A 201 -21.88 19.85 9.78
N LEU A 202 -22.32 19.61 11.03
CA LEU A 202 -23.17 18.48 11.41
C LEU A 202 -24.52 18.87 11.98
N MET A 203 -24.72 20.15 12.35
CA MET A 203 -25.91 20.67 13.00
C MET A 203 -26.44 21.93 12.29
N TRP A 204 -27.56 22.44 12.75
CA TRP A 204 -28.21 23.66 12.24
C TRP A 204 -27.56 24.89 12.84
N SER A 205 -27.51 25.99 12.10
CA SER A 205 -26.97 27.30 12.49
C SER A 205 -27.60 27.92 13.75
N LEU A 206 -28.74 27.40 14.18
CA LEU A 206 -29.45 27.84 15.40
C LEU A 206 -28.73 27.45 16.71
N MET A 207 -27.76 26.56 16.67
CA MET A 207 -27.08 26.08 17.88
C MET A 207 -26.33 27.21 18.61
N THR A 208 -25.85 28.21 17.87
CA THR A 208 -25.20 29.40 18.44
C THR A 208 -26.18 30.21 19.29
N ASP A 209 -27.41 30.44 18.80
CA ASP A 209 -28.43 31.21 19.54
C ASP A 209 -28.88 30.43 20.80
N VAL A 210 -29.02 29.12 20.71
CA VAL A 210 -29.36 28.28 21.86
C VAL A 210 -28.24 28.29 22.89
N CYS A 211 -26.97 28.24 22.44
CA CYS A 211 -25.77 28.30 23.29
C CYS A 211 -25.74 29.63 24.08
N ARG A 212 -26.09 30.73 23.42
CA ARG A 212 -26.24 32.05 24.08
C ARG A 212 -27.32 32.00 25.18
N ALA A 213 -28.44 31.34 24.91
CA ALA A 213 -29.51 31.14 25.88
C ALA A 213 -29.11 30.18 27.04
N MET A 214 -28.04 29.39 26.88
CA MET A 214 -27.42 28.62 27.98
C MET A 214 -26.51 29.48 28.87
N GLY A 215 -26.31 30.75 28.55
CA GLY A 215 -25.51 31.69 29.34
C GLY A 215 -24.02 31.77 28.89
N VAL A 216 -23.73 31.34 27.68
CA VAL A 216 -22.36 31.39 27.10
C VAL A 216 -22.25 32.67 26.25
N ARG A 217 -21.13 33.39 26.38
CA ARG A 217 -20.82 34.57 25.53
C ARG A 217 -20.34 34.07 24.16
N THR A 218 -21.16 34.23 23.14
CA THR A 218 -20.89 33.69 21.78
C THR A 218 -20.15 34.70 20.88
N ASP A 219 -20.04 35.94 21.29
CA ASP A 219 -19.46 37.09 20.57
C ASP A 219 -18.01 37.39 20.87
N VAL A 220 -17.40 36.67 21.82
CA VAL A 220 -15.99 36.79 22.20
C VAL A 220 -15.17 35.61 21.70
N PRO A 221 -13.83 35.74 21.47
CA PRO A 221 -12.97 34.63 21.11
C PRO A 221 -13.11 33.46 22.09
N PHE A 222 -13.13 32.21 21.58
CA PHE A 222 -13.34 31.03 22.38
C PHE A 222 -12.31 30.87 23.52
N ASN A 223 -11.06 31.28 23.28
CA ASN A 223 -9.98 31.27 24.28
C ASN A 223 -10.26 32.24 25.48
N GLN A 224 -11.12 33.24 25.30
CA GLN A 224 -11.50 34.19 26.35
C GLN A 224 -12.76 33.78 27.13
N LEU A 225 -13.40 32.66 26.78
CA LEU A 225 -14.48 32.06 27.56
C LEU A 225 -13.92 31.54 28.89
N THR A 226 -14.76 31.63 29.92
CA THR A 226 -14.45 30.99 31.21
C THR A 226 -14.50 29.47 31.09
N ASP A 227 -13.86 28.79 32.03
CA ASP A 227 -13.89 27.30 32.02
C ASP A 227 -15.31 26.75 32.16
N ALA A 228 -16.20 27.45 32.90
CA ALA A 228 -17.61 27.08 33.01
C ALA A 228 -18.36 27.22 31.67
N GLU A 229 -18.09 28.29 30.92
CA GLU A 229 -18.68 28.49 29.57
C GLU A 229 -18.16 27.42 28.58
N LYS A 230 -16.86 27.12 28.61
CA LYS A 230 -16.27 26.05 27.80
C LYS A 230 -16.85 24.67 28.14
N GLU A 231 -17.07 24.40 29.45
CA GLU A 231 -17.70 23.15 29.89
C GLU A 231 -19.14 23.02 29.36
N ILE A 232 -19.91 24.12 29.34
CA ILE A 232 -21.25 24.12 28.71
C ILE A 232 -21.13 23.78 27.22
N VAL A 233 -20.18 24.37 26.48
CA VAL A 233 -20.00 24.11 25.05
C VAL A 233 -19.63 22.64 24.79
N TYR A 234 -18.72 22.06 25.59
CA TYR A 234 -18.26 20.68 25.38
C TYR A 234 -19.24 19.64 25.93
N HIS A 235 -19.79 19.86 27.13
CA HIS A 235 -20.51 18.83 27.88
C HIS A 235 -21.85 19.28 28.49
N GLY A 236 -22.29 20.51 28.22
CA GLY A 236 -23.56 21.05 28.79
C GLY A 236 -24.75 20.13 28.53
N PRO A 237 -25.73 20.13 29.47
CA PRO A 237 -26.90 19.25 29.39
C PRO A 237 -27.83 19.62 28.22
N ALA A 238 -28.53 18.62 27.69
CA ALA A 238 -29.55 18.82 26.66
C ALA A 238 -30.80 19.47 27.29
N GLU A 239 -30.84 20.79 27.21
CA GLU A 239 -31.96 21.62 27.72
C GLU A 239 -32.74 22.28 26.60
N LYS A 240 -34.06 22.35 26.72
CA LYS A 240 -34.90 23.06 25.80
C LYS A 240 -34.94 24.54 26.20
N LYS A 241 -34.50 25.39 25.27
CA LYS A 241 -34.48 26.86 25.48
C LYS A 241 -35.39 27.54 24.48
N HIS A 242 -36.02 28.61 24.94
CA HIS A 242 -36.79 29.50 24.09
C HIS A 242 -35.88 30.55 23.47
N ILE A 243 -35.81 30.58 22.15
CA ILE A 243 -34.90 31.47 21.41
C ILE A 243 -35.67 32.34 20.43
N PHE A 244 -35.19 33.59 20.26
CA PHE A 244 -35.63 34.48 19.20
C PHE A 244 -34.65 34.30 18.02
N TYR A 245 -35.18 33.83 16.90
CA TYR A 245 -34.36 33.51 15.73
C TYR A 245 -34.68 34.47 14.58
N LYS A 246 -33.65 34.94 13.88
CA LYS A 246 -33.73 35.75 12.67
C LYS A 246 -33.08 34.99 11.51
N ALA A 247 -33.86 34.70 10.46
CA ALA A 247 -33.33 33.98 9.30
C ALA A 247 -32.31 34.86 8.54
N LYS A 248 -31.18 34.25 8.13
CA LYS A 248 -30.09 34.95 7.43
C LYS A 248 -30.48 35.49 6.05
N ASN A 249 -31.48 34.90 5.39
CA ASN A 249 -31.84 35.21 3.99
C ASN A 249 -33.29 35.67 3.77
N THR A 250 -34.09 35.82 4.82
CA THR A 250 -35.46 36.34 4.74
C THR A 250 -35.72 37.29 5.91
N PRO A 251 -36.61 38.31 5.79
CA PRO A 251 -36.91 39.21 6.89
C PRO A 251 -37.74 38.59 8.01
N GLU A 252 -37.98 37.28 7.96
CA GLU A 252 -38.78 36.59 8.94
C GLU A 252 -37.98 36.36 10.25
N ALA A 253 -38.56 36.81 11.35
CA ALA A 253 -38.10 36.56 12.70
C ALA A 253 -39.22 35.84 13.45
N GLY A 254 -38.88 34.88 14.28
CA GLY A 254 -39.85 34.09 15.04
C GLY A 254 -39.26 33.59 16.36
N GLU A 255 -40.13 33.19 17.26
CA GLU A 255 -39.79 32.53 18.50
C GLU A 255 -39.86 31.01 18.31
N LEU A 256 -38.88 30.28 18.81
CA LEU A 256 -38.77 28.83 18.65
C LEU A 256 -38.20 28.23 19.92
N ASP A 257 -38.82 27.13 20.34
CA ASP A 257 -38.26 26.26 21.36
C ASP A 257 -37.28 25.28 20.73
N PHE A 258 -36.02 25.37 21.09
CA PHE A 258 -34.97 24.46 20.54
C PHE A 258 -34.13 23.82 21.65
N THR A 259 -33.78 22.54 21.45
CA THR A 259 -32.97 21.81 22.44
C THR A 259 -31.47 22.06 22.19
N TYR A 260 -30.77 22.44 23.26
CA TYR A 260 -29.34 22.59 23.24
C TYR A 260 -28.68 21.22 23.10
N TYR A 261 -27.71 21.12 22.19
CA TYR A 261 -26.84 19.95 22.03
C TYR A 261 -25.39 20.41 22.05
N ASN A 262 -24.65 19.98 23.07
CA ASN A 262 -23.24 20.31 23.20
C ASN A 262 -22.40 19.76 22.02
N ALA A 263 -21.15 20.22 21.88
CA ALA A 263 -20.31 19.89 20.74
C ALA A 263 -19.97 18.39 20.69
N VAL A 264 -19.71 17.75 21.83
CA VAL A 264 -19.41 16.29 21.93
C VAL A 264 -20.62 15.47 21.51
N TYR A 265 -21.79 15.75 22.10
CA TYR A 265 -23.03 15.05 21.75
C TYR A 265 -23.40 15.21 20.27
N THR A 266 -23.13 16.38 19.69
CA THR A 266 -23.35 16.61 18.25
C THR A 266 -22.61 15.62 17.39
N VAL A 267 -21.34 15.35 17.71
CA VAL A 267 -20.51 14.37 16.99
C VAL A 267 -20.97 12.94 17.25
N GLU A 268 -21.23 12.60 18.51
CA GLU A 268 -21.71 11.25 18.90
C GLU A 268 -23.05 10.90 18.24
N ASN A 269 -23.99 11.83 18.25
CA ASN A 269 -25.30 11.66 17.61
C ASN A 269 -25.19 11.58 16.09
N ALA A 270 -24.27 12.34 15.49
CA ALA A 270 -23.99 12.22 14.05
C ALA A 270 -23.38 10.86 13.73
N LEU A 271 -22.43 10.37 14.53
CA LEU A 271 -21.82 9.07 14.39
C LEU A 271 -22.85 7.93 14.47
N ALA A 272 -23.74 7.99 15.46
CA ALA A 272 -24.80 6.99 15.64
C ALA A 272 -25.78 6.91 14.45
N LYS A 273 -25.92 7.99 13.68
CA LYS A 273 -26.83 8.10 12.51
C LYS A 273 -26.15 7.87 11.17
N VAL A 274 -24.87 7.63 11.13
CA VAL A 274 -24.12 7.36 9.88
C VAL A 274 -24.63 6.08 9.23
N LYS A 275 -25.02 6.19 7.95
CA LYS A 275 -25.51 5.05 7.15
C LYS A 275 -24.64 4.79 5.92
N ASP A 276 -23.81 5.73 5.52
CA ASP A 276 -22.99 5.68 4.31
C ASP A 276 -21.57 6.24 4.54
N GLU A 277 -20.71 6.01 3.59
CA GLU A 277 -19.31 6.44 3.63
C GLU A 277 -19.17 7.98 3.61
N LYS A 278 -20.08 8.70 2.93
CA LYS A 278 -20.07 10.17 2.91
C LYS A 278 -20.40 10.73 4.29
N GLY A 279 -21.37 10.13 4.99
CA GLY A 279 -21.68 10.46 6.37
C GLY A 279 -20.51 10.23 7.29
N MET A 280 -19.83 9.08 7.14
CA MET A 280 -18.64 8.75 7.93
C MET A 280 -17.52 9.78 7.73
N LYS A 281 -17.15 10.13 6.50
CA LYS A 281 -16.10 11.14 6.22
C LYS A 281 -16.39 12.51 6.83
N ARG A 282 -17.64 12.86 7.01
CA ARG A 282 -18.03 14.14 7.66
C ARG A 282 -17.82 14.15 9.17
N VAL A 283 -17.98 12.99 9.81
CA VAL A 283 -17.86 12.83 11.27
C VAL A 283 -16.43 12.47 11.67
N GLU A 284 -15.75 11.69 10.85
CA GLU A 284 -14.41 11.12 11.11
C GLU A 284 -13.36 12.18 11.49
N LYS A 285 -13.43 13.37 10.92
CA LYS A 285 -12.52 14.49 11.23
C LYS A 285 -12.60 15.00 12.69
N PHE A 286 -13.66 14.60 13.42
CA PHE A 286 -13.86 14.95 14.83
C PHE A 286 -13.60 13.77 15.77
N LEU A 287 -13.14 12.64 15.23
CA LEU A 287 -12.91 11.41 16.00
C LEU A 287 -11.42 11.12 16.07
N LYS A 288 -10.99 10.65 17.22
CA LYS A 288 -9.70 9.98 17.39
C LYS A 288 -9.93 8.52 17.69
N GLN A 289 -8.97 7.70 17.31
CA GLN A 289 -8.96 6.28 17.60
C GLN A 289 -8.06 6.03 18.82
N GLU A 290 -8.61 5.44 19.86
CA GLU A 290 -7.90 5.15 21.10
C GLU A 290 -7.96 3.66 21.42
N THR A 291 -6.96 3.18 22.16
CA THR A 291 -6.96 1.80 22.65
C THR A 291 -8.18 1.55 23.53
N CYS A 292 -8.87 0.45 23.32
CA CYS A 292 -10.07 0.12 24.08
C CYS A 292 -9.77 0.01 25.59
N PRO A 293 -10.43 0.76 26.46
CA PRO A 293 -10.16 0.77 27.90
C PRO A 293 -10.52 -0.55 28.59
N ALA A 294 -11.41 -1.35 28.03
CA ALA A 294 -11.84 -2.62 28.63
C ALA A 294 -10.91 -3.79 28.30
N CYS A 295 -10.42 -3.86 27.08
CA CYS A 295 -9.55 -4.96 26.69
C CYS A 295 -8.07 -4.55 26.54
N HIS A 296 -7.75 -3.27 26.64
CA HIS A 296 -6.39 -2.74 26.49
C HIS A 296 -5.72 -3.16 25.17
N GLY A 297 -6.48 -3.12 24.07
CA GLY A 297 -5.99 -3.48 22.75
C GLY A 297 -6.06 -4.97 22.39
N THR A 298 -6.23 -5.86 23.35
CA THR A 298 -6.18 -7.33 23.13
C THR A 298 -7.33 -7.88 22.29
N ARG A 299 -8.37 -7.10 22.02
CA ARG A 299 -9.58 -7.47 21.25
C ARG A 299 -10.46 -8.51 21.95
N LEU A 300 -9.95 -9.21 22.99
CA LEU A 300 -10.56 -10.33 23.67
C LEU A 300 -11.37 -9.89 24.88
N SER A 301 -12.47 -10.60 25.16
CA SER A 301 -13.22 -10.51 26.40
C SER A 301 -12.37 -10.98 27.58
N GLU A 302 -12.79 -10.63 28.82
CA GLU A 302 -12.10 -11.11 30.02
C GLU A 302 -12.10 -12.65 30.11
N ALA A 303 -13.22 -13.30 29.73
CA ALA A 303 -13.33 -14.76 29.72
C ALA A 303 -12.35 -15.40 28.74
N ALA A 304 -12.18 -14.80 27.53
CA ALA A 304 -11.23 -15.28 26.52
C ALA A 304 -9.76 -15.04 26.91
N ARG A 305 -9.48 -14.08 27.77
CA ARG A 305 -8.13 -13.81 28.32
C ARG A 305 -7.80 -14.64 29.58
N ALA A 306 -8.79 -15.33 30.14
CA ALA A 306 -8.60 -16.07 31.39
C ALA A 306 -7.73 -17.34 31.25
N PRO A 307 -7.83 -18.18 30.20
CA PRO A 307 -7.01 -19.40 30.10
C PRO A 307 -5.50 -19.07 30.13
N ARG A 308 -4.75 -19.95 30.82
CA ARG A 308 -3.29 -19.83 30.96
C ARG A 308 -2.59 -21.08 30.46
N LEU A 309 -1.67 -20.91 29.52
CA LEU A 309 -0.79 -21.97 29.02
C LEU A 309 0.64 -21.57 29.31
N ARG A 310 1.39 -22.40 30.04
CA ARG A 310 2.72 -22.03 30.53
C ARG A 310 2.77 -20.66 31.24
N GLY A 311 1.69 -20.33 31.99
CA GLY A 311 1.60 -19.09 32.79
C GLY A 311 1.11 -17.84 32.06
N ILE A 312 1.06 -17.82 30.74
CA ILE A 312 0.63 -16.65 29.93
C ILE A 312 -0.78 -16.85 29.35
N SER A 313 -1.43 -15.75 29.00
CA SER A 313 -2.73 -15.75 28.32
C SER A 313 -2.58 -15.84 26.81
N LEU A 314 -3.70 -16.11 26.10
CA LEU A 314 -3.76 -16.02 24.65
C LEU A 314 -3.36 -14.62 24.14
N ALA A 315 -3.76 -13.57 24.85
CA ALA A 315 -3.41 -12.20 24.50
C ALA A 315 -1.88 -11.99 24.56
N ASP A 316 -1.24 -12.41 25.66
CA ASP A 316 0.22 -12.30 25.84
C ASP A 316 0.97 -13.09 24.75
N ALA A 317 0.49 -14.28 24.38
CA ALA A 317 1.08 -15.06 23.31
C ALA A 317 0.93 -14.40 21.93
N CYS A 318 -0.18 -13.69 21.69
CA CYS A 318 -0.41 -12.98 20.42
C CYS A 318 0.48 -11.75 20.23
N THR A 319 1.00 -11.14 21.30
CA THR A 319 1.90 -9.97 21.23
C THR A 319 3.35 -10.34 20.95
N MET A 320 3.72 -11.62 21.11
CA MET A 320 5.09 -12.06 20.84
C MET A 320 5.39 -12.00 19.33
N PRO A 321 6.60 -11.59 18.92
CA PRO A 321 7.09 -11.83 17.56
C PRO A 321 6.99 -13.30 17.19
N LEU A 322 6.73 -13.61 15.91
CA LEU A 322 6.50 -14.99 15.46
C LEU A 322 7.69 -15.93 15.78
N ALA A 323 8.92 -15.41 15.67
CA ALA A 323 10.12 -16.19 16.04
C ALA A 323 10.11 -16.58 17.53
N GLU A 324 9.78 -15.66 18.43
CA GLU A 324 9.70 -15.91 19.87
C GLU A 324 8.52 -16.82 20.21
N LEU A 325 7.36 -16.57 19.61
CA LEU A 325 6.17 -17.38 19.79
C LEU A 325 6.43 -18.84 19.36
N THR A 326 7.17 -19.06 18.24
CA THR A 326 7.51 -20.40 17.79
C THR A 326 8.39 -21.13 18.82
N GLN A 327 9.42 -20.46 19.37
CA GLN A 327 10.25 -21.02 20.45
C GLN A 327 9.44 -21.30 21.72
N TRP A 328 8.45 -20.46 22.03
CA TRP A 328 7.55 -20.68 23.16
C TRP A 328 6.66 -21.90 22.93
N VAL A 329 6.13 -22.09 21.70
CA VAL A 329 5.30 -23.24 21.31
C VAL A 329 6.11 -24.54 21.39
N ASP A 330 7.38 -24.55 21.01
CA ASP A 330 8.28 -25.74 21.09
C ASP A 330 8.36 -26.30 22.53
N ARG A 331 8.22 -25.45 23.52
CA ARG A 331 8.31 -25.85 24.93
C ARG A 331 6.94 -26.24 25.52
N VAL A 332 5.82 -26.09 24.79
CA VAL A 332 4.47 -26.41 25.29
C VAL A 332 4.32 -27.90 25.61
N PRO A 333 4.67 -28.86 24.71
CA PRO A 333 4.46 -30.28 25.02
C PRO A 333 5.19 -30.76 26.29
N ALA A 334 6.42 -30.29 26.50
CA ALA A 334 7.23 -30.66 27.66
C ALA A 334 6.66 -30.13 28.97
N SER A 335 5.86 -29.05 28.95
CA SER A 335 5.24 -28.45 30.13
C SER A 335 3.96 -29.13 30.60
N LEU A 336 3.45 -30.11 29.85
CA LEU A 336 2.18 -30.78 30.09
C LEU A 336 2.35 -32.17 30.68
N PRO A 337 1.31 -32.73 31.36
CA PRO A 337 1.29 -34.11 31.78
C PRO A 337 1.62 -35.09 30.67
N ALA A 338 2.29 -36.17 30.96
CA ALA A 338 2.82 -37.12 29.97
C ALA A 338 1.74 -37.64 29.00
N GLU A 339 0.52 -37.90 29.54
CA GLU A 339 -0.62 -38.37 28.76
C GLU A 339 -1.17 -37.36 27.73
N MET A 340 -0.89 -36.05 27.88
CA MET A 340 -1.35 -35.01 26.97
C MET A 340 -0.30 -34.69 25.88
N ARG A 341 0.96 -35.10 26.07
CA ARG A 341 2.06 -34.74 25.18
C ARG A 341 1.86 -35.13 23.72
N PRO A 342 1.34 -36.35 23.40
CA PRO A 342 1.16 -36.73 21.98
C PRO A 342 0.17 -35.80 21.24
N MET A 343 -0.92 -35.42 21.90
CA MET A 343 -1.89 -34.48 21.32
C MET A 343 -1.32 -33.06 21.21
N ALA A 344 -0.63 -32.62 22.28
CA ALA A 344 0.04 -31.32 22.26
C ALA A 344 1.05 -31.20 21.12
N GLU A 345 1.87 -32.27 20.91
CA GLU A 345 2.85 -32.33 19.82
C GLU A 345 2.18 -32.19 18.45
N SER A 346 1.06 -32.89 18.22
CA SER A 346 0.33 -32.80 16.95
C SER A 346 -0.20 -31.38 16.68
N ILE A 347 -0.74 -30.68 17.70
CA ILE A 347 -1.25 -29.32 17.55
C ILE A 347 -0.08 -28.34 17.33
N CYS A 348 1.02 -28.49 18.11
CA CYS A 348 2.21 -27.65 17.99
C CYS A 348 2.90 -27.83 16.64
N GLU A 349 2.96 -29.07 16.10
CA GLU A 349 3.55 -29.34 14.77
C GLU A 349 2.80 -28.63 13.65
N SER A 350 1.46 -28.62 13.72
CA SER A 350 0.64 -27.85 12.76
C SER A 350 0.96 -26.34 12.78
N PHE A 351 1.20 -25.79 13.96
CA PHE A 351 1.62 -24.40 14.13
C PHE A 351 3.02 -24.17 13.56
N ARG A 352 4.00 -25.01 13.94
CA ARG A 352 5.41 -24.91 13.51
C ARG A 352 5.56 -24.94 12.00
N THR A 353 4.87 -25.87 11.35
CA THR A 353 4.90 -26.02 9.89
C THR A 353 4.41 -24.76 9.18
N ALA A 354 3.33 -24.15 9.68
CA ALA A 354 2.82 -22.90 9.10
C ALA A 354 3.70 -21.69 9.45
N ALA A 355 4.25 -21.63 10.68
CA ALA A 355 5.09 -20.53 11.14
C ALA A 355 6.44 -20.51 10.40
N ARG A 356 7.07 -21.67 10.14
CA ARG A 356 8.37 -21.78 9.45
C ARG A 356 8.33 -21.05 8.10
N ARG A 357 7.32 -21.29 7.28
CA ARG A 357 7.18 -20.65 5.95
C ARG A 357 7.07 -19.14 6.03
N LEU A 358 6.39 -18.62 7.05
CA LEU A 358 6.30 -17.18 7.28
C LEU A 358 7.65 -16.60 7.71
N MET A 359 8.40 -17.35 8.53
CA MET A 359 9.76 -16.95 8.93
C MET A 359 10.72 -16.97 7.74
N ASP A 360 10.66 -18.00 6.89
CA ASP A 360 11.45 -18.10 5.65
C ASP A 360 11.18 -16.91 4.71
N LEU A 361 9.95 -16.40 4.71
CA LEU A 361 9.58 -15.19 3.97
C LEU A 361 9.94 -13.87 4.71
N GLY A 362 10.69 -13.92 5.82
CA GLY A 362 11.12 -12.74 6.57
C GLY A 362 9.99 -12.01 7.28
N LEU A 363 8.98 -12.73 7.80
CA LEU A 363 7.88 -12.20 8.60
C LEU A 363 7.97 -12.62 10.08
N ASP A 364 9.13 -13.03 10.52
CA ASP A 364 9.44 -13.55 11.85
C ASP A 364 9.29 -12.53 12.98
N TYR A 365 9.45 -11.24 12.65
CA TYR A 365 9.30 -10.12 13.56
C TYR A 365 7.84 -9.69 13.81
N LEU A 366 6.88 -10.16 13.01
CA LEU A 366 5.47 -9.78 13.17
C LEU A 366 4.81 -10.57 14.30
N SER A 367 4.00 -9.88 15.11
CA SER A 367 3.14 -10.48 16.11
C SER A 367 1.76 -10.85 15.56
N LEU A 368 1.09 -11.86 16.13
CA LEU A 368 -0.21 -12.33 15.63
C LEU A 368 -1.34 -11.31 15.82
N ASP A 369 -1.22 -10.39 16.74
CA ASP A 369 -2.19 -9.31 17.01
C ASP A 369 -2.00 -8.09 16.10
N ARG A 370 -0.88 -8.01 15.35
CA ARG A 370 -0.62 -6.92 14.40
C ARG A 370 -1.79 -6.74 13.46
N ALA A 371 -2.38 -5.54 13.43
CA ALA A 371 -3.52 -5.25 12.55
C ALA A 371 -3.10 -5.40 11.07
N ALA A 372 -3.85 -6.19 10.30
CA ALA A 372 -3.50 -6.48 8.92
C ALA A 372 -3.54 -5.23 8.01
N SER A 373 -4.30 -4.19 8.41
CA SER A 373 -4.32 -2.88 7.74
C SER A 373 -3.02 -2.07 7.89
N THR A 374 -2.21 -2.38 8.91
CA THR A 374 -0.92 -1.71 9.17
C THR A 374 0.27 -2.43 8.52
N LEU A 375 0.03 -3.57 7.87
CA LEU A 375 1.05 -4.28 7.13
C LEU A 375 1.37 -3.55 5.82
N SER A 376 2.63 -3.51 5.44
CA SER A 376 3.08 -3.03 4.13
C SER A 376 2.52 -3.90 3.00
N THR A 377 2.59 -3.42 1.78
CA THR A 377 2.13 -4.19 0.60
C THR A 377 2.88 -5.50 0.46
N GLY A 378 4.22 -5.48 0.61
CA GLY A 378 5.04 -6.69 0.56
C GLY A 378 4.76 -7.67 1.70
N GLU A 379 4.54 -7.20 2.94
CA GLU A 379 4.15 -8.06 4.07
C GLU A 379 2.80 -8.75 3.82
N ARG A 380 1.81 -8.02 3.29
CA ARG A 380 0.50 -8.60 2.94
C ARG A 380 0.62 -9.64 1.83
N GLN A 381 1.44 -9.39 0.81
CA GLN A 381 1.66 -10.32 -0.30
C GLN A 381 2.34 -11.61 0.18
N ARG A 382 3.40 -11.49 0.99
CA ARG A 382 4.10 -12.64 1.59
C ARG A 382 3.20 -13.46 2.52
N MET A 383 2.37 -12.79 3.31
CA MET A 383 1.35 -13.44 4.14
C MET A 383 0.37 -14.26 3.29
N GLN A 384 -0.07 -13.74 2.14
CA GLN A 384 -0.94 -14.45 1.21
C GLN A 384 -0.21 -15.62 0.54
N LEU A 385 1.05 -15.45 0.15
CA LEU A 385 1.88 -16.50 -0.41
C LEU A 385 2.03 -17.66 0.57
N ALA A 386 2.43 -17.39 1.81
CA ALA A 386 2.56 -18.43 2.84
C ALA A 386 1.24 -19.19 3.07
N ARG A 387 0.10 -18.49 2.99
CA ARG A 387 -1.21 -19.12 3.09
C ARG A 387 -1.54 -20.01 1.89
N ALA A 388 -1.23 -19.56 0.67
CA ALA A 388 -1.48 -20.33 -0.56
C ALA A 388 -0.69 -21.63 -0.59
N VAL A 389 0.56 -21.61 -0.15
CA VAL A 389 1.47 -22.76 -0.11
C VAL A 389 1.12 -23.77 0.99
N ARG A 390 0.41 -23.34 2.03
CA ARG A 390 0.08 -24.21 3.18
C ARG A 390 -0.72 -25.46 2.79
N ASN A 391 -1.56 -25.36 1.78
CA ASN A 391 -2.56 -26.40 1.47
C ASN A 391 -2.02 -27.62 0.71
N ARG A 392 -0.71 -27.68 0.38
CA ARG A 392 -0.06 -28.77 -0.36
C ARG A 392 -0.93 -29.31 -1.51
N THR A 393 -1.49 -28.39 -2.30
CA THR A 393 -2.23 -28.73 -3.51
C THR A 393 -1.24 -29.17 -4.60
N THR A 394 -1.64 -30.08 -5.47
CA THR A 394 -0.84 -30.52 -6.61
C THR A 394 -1.56 -30.19 -7.91
N GLY A 395 -0.82 -29.95 -8.99
CA GLY A 395 -1.37 -29.68 -10.30
C GLY A 395 -2.03 -28.31 -10.43
N VAL A 396 -1.60 -27.32 -9.63
CA VAL A 396 -2.08 -25.93 -9.64
C VAL A 396 -1.04 -25.05 -10.32
N LEU A 397 -1.51 -24.02 -11.03
CA LEU A 397 -0.68 -22.94 -11.56
C LEU A 397 -0.71 -21.76 -10.57
N TYR A 398 0.41 -21.43 -9.97
CA TYR A 398 0.58 -20.23 -9.16
C TYR A 398 1.08 -19.07 -10.03
N VAL A 399 0.32 -17.99 -10.10
CA VAL A 399 0.68 -16.77 -10.82
C VAL A 399 1.04 -15.71 -9.80
N LEU A 400 2.30 -15.33 -9.71
CA LEU A 400 2.85 -14.39 -8.74
C LEU A 400 3.20 -13.08 -9.45
N ASP A 401 2.59 -11.98 -9.02
CA ASP A 401 2.81 -10.65 -9.60
C ASP A 401 3.71 -9.83 -8.69
N GLU A 402 4.98 -9.67 -9.07
CA GLU A 402 6.05 -8.98 -8.34
C GLU A 402 6.23 -9.47 -6.88
N PRO A 403 6.47 -10.77 -6.65
CA PRO A 403 6.58 -11.31 -5.29
C PRO A 403 7.80 -10.81 -4.51
N SER A 404 8.80 -10.21 -5.15
CA SER A 404 9.99 -9.62 -4.53
C SER A 404 9.78 -8.24 -3.91
N ILE A 405 8.60 -7.63 -4.08
CA ILE A 405 8.34 -6.26 -3.60
C ILE A 405 8.69 -6.07 -2.12
N GLY A 406 9.52 -5.04 -1.84
CA GLY A 406 9.91 -4.64 -0.48
C GLY A 406 10.74 -5.71 0.24
N LEU A 407 11.33 -6.65 -0.50
CA LEU A 407 12.26 -7.62 0.04
C LEU A 407 13.69 -7.09 0.02
N HIS A 408 14.35 -7.19 1.16
CA HIS A 408 15.81 -7.09 1.19
C HIS A 408 16.42 -8.33 0.49
N PRO A 409 17.56 -8.20 -0.22
CA PRO A 409 18.21 -9.32 -0.90
C PRO A 409 18.38 -10.58 -0.03
N ALA A 410 18.65 -10.44 1.27
CA ALA A 410 18.73 -11.57 2.19
C ALA A 410 17.42 -12.38 2.32
N ASN A 411 16.26 -11.77 2.07
CA ASN A 411 14.97 -12.42 2.15
C ASN A 411 14.53 -13.06 0.82
N ILE A 412 15.21 -12.75 -0.30
CA ILE A 412 14.90 -13.35 -1.61
C ILE A 412 15.15 -14.86 -1.57
N VAL A 413 16.17 -15.31 -0.87
CA VAL A 413 16.47 -16.74 -0.70
C VAL A 413 15.29 -17.53 -0.13
N GLY A 414 14.60 -16.97 0.88
CA GLY A 414 13.39 -17.58 1.43
C GLY A 414 12.23 -17.62 0.43
N LEU A 415 12.05 -16.56 -0.36
CA LEU A 415 11.03 -16.50 -1.40
C LEU A 415 11.28 -17.55 -2.49
N THR A 416 12.52 -17.68 -2.99
CA THR A 416 12.89 -18.68 -4.01
C THR A 416 12.75 -20.10 -3.46
N GLY A 417 13.11 -20.33 -2.19
CA GLY A 417 12.87 -21.60 -1.50
C GLY A 417 11.40 -22.01 -1.49
N VAL A 418 10.49 -21.08 -1.19
CA VAL A 418 9.04 -21.35 -1.23
C VAL A 418 8.55 -21.66 -2.65
N MET A 419 9.10 -21.04 -3.69
CA MET A 419 8.74 -21.34 -5.08
C MET A 419 9.22 -22.73 -5.49
N HIS A 420 10.42 -23.15 -5.07
CA HIS A 420 10.92 -24.50 -5.28
C HIS A 420 10.06 -25.54 -4.57
N ASP A 421 9.67 -25.31 -3.30
CA ASP A 421 8.74 -26.19 -2.58
C ASP A 421 7.41 -26.40 -3.34
N LEU A 422 6.87 -25.34 -3.94
CA LEU A 422 5.64 -25.42 -4.75
C LEU A 422 5.84 -26.33 -5.97
N VAL A 423 6.96 -26.21 -6.65
CA VAL A 423 7.28 -27.05 -7.84
C VAL A 423 7.54 -28.50 -7.43
N GLU A 424 8.25 -28.73 -6.33
CA GLU A 424 8.49 -30.08 -5.77
C GLU A 424 7.17 -30.75 -5.35
N ASP A 425 6.20 -30.00 -4.83
CA ASP A 425 4.84 -30.47 -4.54
C ASP A 425 4.01 -30.74 -5.81
N GLY A 426 4.59 -30.65 -7.02
CA GLY A 426 3.94 -30.97 -8.30
C GLY A 426 3.09 -29.86 -8.91
N ASN A 427 3.40 -28.61 -8.59
CA ASN A 427 2.73 -27.44 -9.14
C ASN A 427 3.59 -26.75 -10.22
N SER A 428 3.04 -25.70 -10.82
CA SER A 428 3.75 -24.81 -11.73
C SER A 428 3.72 -23.40 -11.17
N VAL A 429 4.82 -22.66 -11.29
CA VAL A 429 4.94 -21.29 -10.85
C VAL A 429 5.24 -20.39 -12.05
N VAL A 430 4.42 -19.37 -12.27
CA VAL A 430 4.69 -18.29 -13.21
C VAL A 430 4.79 -17.01 -12.41
N LEU A 431 5.89 -16.30 -12.51
CA LEU A 431 6.09 -15.04 -11.81
C LEU A 431 6.36 -13.90 -12.80
N VAL A 432 5.82 -12.73 -12.52
CA VAL A 432 6.23 -11.47 -13.13
C VAL A 432 7.15 -10.80 -12.14
N ASP A 433 8.38 -10.55 -12.50
CA ASP A 433 9.31 -9.84 -11.61
C ASP A 433 10.33 -9.02 -12.40
N HIS A 434 10.96 -8.09 -11.72
CA HIS A 434 12.03 -7.24 -12.23
C HIS A 434 13.34 -7.47 -11.51
N ASP A 435 13.30 -8.16 -10.37
CA ASP A 435 14.49 -8.48 -9.59
C ASP A 435 15.31 -9.55 -10.29
N THR A 436 16.57 -9.22 -10.60
CA THR A 436 17.46 -10.11 -11.32
C THR A 436 17.87 -11.33 -10.50
N GLN A 437 17.85 -11.26 -9.17
CA GLN A 437 18.15 -12.41 -8.30
C GLN A 437 17.01 -13.44 -8.38
N VAL A 438 15.75 -12.96 -8.37
CA VAL A 438 14.58 -13.85 -8.50
C VAL A 438 14.50 -14.45 -9.89
N LEU A 439 14.74 -13.65 -10.94
CA LEU A 439 14.73 -14.14 -12.33
C LEU A 439 15.84 -15.15 -12.62
N ALA A 440 17.01 -15.00 -11.99
CA ALA A 440 18.11 -15.94 -12.13
C ALA A 440 17.82 -17.33 -11.58
N GLU A 441 16.89 -17.48 -10.63
CA GLU A 441 16.41 -18.74 -10.08
C GLU A 441 15.29 -19.41 -10.89
N SER A 442 14.86 -18.78 -12.02
CA SER A 442 13.83 -19.36 -12.89
C SER A 442 14.41 -20.47 -13.78
N ASP A 443 13.64 -21.53 -14.01
CA ASP A 443 13.99 -22.59 -14.98
C ASP A 443 13.84 -22.09 -16.42
N TRP A 444 12.91 -21.16 -16.64
CA TRP A 444 12.55 -20.61 -17.95
C TRP A 444 12.16 -19.16 -17.84
N ILE A 445 12.60 -18.32 -18.77
CA ILE A 445 12.25 -16.91 -18.84
C ILE A 445 11.51 -16.64 -20.14
N ILE A 446 10.45 -15.83 -20.07
CA ILE A 446 9.73 -15.24 -21.19
C ILE A 446 9.89 -13.73 -21.10
N GLU A 447 10.54 -13.11 -22.06
CA GLU A 447 10.76 -11.67 -22.05
C GLU A 447 9.79 -10.98 -22.99
N MET A 448 9.06 -10.01 -22.43
CA MET A 448 8.08 -9.19 -23.12
C MET A 448 8.68 -7.83 -23.49
N GLY A 449 8.38 -7.37 -24.72
CA GLY A 449 8.93 -6.11 -25.20
C GLY A 449 8.52 -5.80 -26.65
N PRO A 450 9.37 -5.07 -27.41
CA PRO A 450 10.63 -4.45 -26.94
C PRO A 450 10.43 -3.18 -26.12
N GLU A 451 9.27 -2.54 -26.26
CA GLU A 451 8.94 -1.26 -25.65
C GLU A 451 7.69 -1.38 -24.76
N ALA A 452 7.28 -0.28 -24.18
CA ALA A 452 6.05 -0.17 -23.42
C ALA A 452 4.85 0.19 -24.32
N GLY A 453 3.61 -0.10 -23.86
CA GLY A 453 2.37 0.35 -24.50
C GLY A 453 2.20 -0.17 -25.94
N ALA A 454 1.99 0.73 -26.90
CA ALA A 454 1.74 0.38 -28.30
C ALA A 454 2.92 -0.30 -29.00
N GLY A 455 4.16 0.01 -28.61
CA GLY A 455 5.39 -0.62 -29.11
C GLY A 455 5.72 -1.95 -28.46
N GLY A 456 5.04 -2.32 -27.38
CA GLY A 456 5.22 -3.56 -26.65
C GLY A 456 4.25 -4.66 -27.05
N GLY A 457 4.10 -5.65 -26.19
CA GLY A 457 3.13 -6.73 -26.34
C GLY A 457 3.62 -7.91 -27.17
N TYR A 458 4.91 -8.01 -27.44
CA TYR A 458 5.54 -9.14 -28.13
C TYR A 458 6.39 -9.96 -27.17
N VAL A 459 6.57 -11.25 -27.48
CA VAL A 459 7.63 -12.07 -26.88
C VAL A 459 8.91 -11.80 -27.67
N ILE A 460 9.92 -11.19 -27.05
CA ILE A 460 11.18 -10.83 -27.72
C ILE A 460 12.27 -11.88 -27.54
N ALA A 461 12.25 -12.59 -26.40
CA ALA A 461 13.14 -13.71 -26.10
C ALA A 461 12.42 -14.71 -25.18
N GLN A 462 12.79 -16.00 -25.28
CA GLN A 462 12.36 -17.03 -24.34
C GLN A 462 13.37 -18.16 -24.30
N GLY A 463 13.57 -18.74 -23.12
CA GLY A 463 14.53 -19.83 -22.95
C GLY A 463 14.93 -20.01 -21.48
N THR A 464 15.92 -20.88 -21.25
CA THR A 464 16.59 -21.00 -19.95
C THR A 464 17.40 -19.75 -19.64
N VAL A 465 17.74 -19.52 -18.37
CA VAL A 465 18.55 -18.37 -17.96
C VAL A 465 19.83 -18.20 -18.79
N PRO A 466 20.67 -19.27 -19.02
CA PRO A 466 21.84 -19.15 -19.85
C PRO A 466 21.56 -18.79 -21.34
N GLU A 467 20.41 -19.23 -21.89
CA GLU A 467 20.01 -18.88 -23.26
C GLU A 467 19.62 -17.41 -23.34
N ILE A 468 18.86 -16.91 -22.38
CA ILE A 468 18.47 -15.47 -22.27
C ILE A 468 19.69 -14.58 -22.08
N GLU A 469 20.65 -15.00 -21.26
CA GLU A 469 21.92 -14.26 -21.08
C GLU A 469 22.69 -14.06 -22.39
N GLN A 470 22.58 -15.00 -23.31
CA GLN A 470 23.30 -14.98 -24.60
C GLN A 470 22.48 -14.40 -25.75
N ASP A 471 21.16 -14.26 -25.61
CA ASP A 471 20.30 -13.75 -26.67
C ASP A 471 20.54 -12.24 -26.89
N PRO A 472 20.98 -11.80 -28.08
CA PRO A 472 21.22 -10.39 -28.36
C PRO A 472 19.93 -9.56 -28.39
N LYS A 473 18.76 -10.18 -28.48
CA LYS A 473 17.46 -9.50 -28.45
C LYS A 473 16.99 -9.24 -27.03
N SER A 474 17.52 -10.00 -26.06
CA SER A 474 17.13 -9.86 -24.68
C SER A 474 17.63 -8.56 -24.07
N MET A 475 16.71 -7.81 -23.46
CA MET A 475 17.00 -6.58 -22.72
C MET A 475 17.37 -6.89 -21.27
N ILE A 476 16.85 -7.98 -20.69
CA ILE A 476 17.15 -8.40 -19.32
C ILE A 476 18.43 -9.25 -19.25
N GLY A 477 18.75 -10.00 -20.29
CA GLY A 477 19.92 -10.90 -20.33
C GLY A 477 21.24 -10.27 -19.89
N PRO A 478 21.59 -9.06 -20.32
CA PRO A 478 22.78 -8.35 -19.82
C PRO A 478 22.81 -8.12 -18.32
N PHE A 479 21.67 -8.07 -17.64
CA PHE A 479 21.55 -7.84 -16.20
C PHE A 479 21.51 -9.13 -15.38
N LEU A 480 21.16 -10.26 -16.00
CA LEU A 480 21.22 -11.58 -15.38
C LEU A 480 22.67 -12.07 -15.23
N ARG A 481 23.56 -11.67 -16.13
CA ARG A 481 24.98 -12.03 -16.06
C ARG A 481 25.62 -11.49 -14.79
N PRO A 482 26.49 -12.27 -14.13
CA PRO A 482 27.28 -11.77 -12.99
C PRO A 482 28.10 -10.51 -13.27
N ALA A 483 28.27 -10.17 -14.55
CA ALA A 483 29.03 -9.02 -15.05
C ALA A 483 28.17 -7.92 -15.68
N ALA A 484 26.88 -7.80 -15.34
CA ALA A 484 25.95 -6.81 -15.90
C ALA A 484 26.44 -5.36 -15.82
N ALA A 485 25.87 -4.48 -16.67
CA ALA A 485 26.32 -3.09 -16.85
C ALA A 485 26.43 -2.32 -15.53
N ALA A 486 27.66 -1.97 -15.14
CA ALA A 486 27.91 -1.19 -13.94
C ALA A 486 27.32 0.20 -14.13
N LEU A 487 26.35 0.57 -13.27
CA LEU A 487 25.98 1.97 -13.12
C LEU A 487 27.20 2.76 -12.60
N PRO A 488 27.43 3.99 -13.05
CA PRO A 488 28.52 4.77 -12.53
C PRO A 488 28.31 4.99 -11.03
N ALA A 489 29.32 4.61 -10.23
CA ALA A 489 29.36 4.96 -8.81
C ALA A 489 29.18 6.46 -8.63
N GLY A 490 28.55 6.89 -7.53
CA GLY A 490 28.41 8.29 -7.20
C GLY A 490 29.73 9.03 -7.41
N ALA A 491 29.68 10.22 -8.01
CA ALA A 491 30.89 11.02 -8.19
C ALA A 491 31.44 11.38 -6.80
N GLY A 492 32.54 10.76 -6.42
CA GLY A 492 33.23 11.02 -5.15
C GLY A 492 33.64 12.49 -5.04
N LYS A 493 32.71 13.33 -4.60
CA LYS A 493 33.03 14.70 -4.19
C LYS A 493 33.69 14.60 -2.83
N SER A 494 34.84 15.26 -2.68
CA SER A 494 35.78 15.14 -1.56
C SER A 494 35.23 15.54 -0.18
N ASP A 495 34.08 16.21 -0.13
CA ASP A 495 33.41 16.58 1.14
C ASP A 495 31.92 16.30 1.03
N LEU A 496 31.45 15.29 1.78
CA LEU A 496 30.07 14.83 1.79
C LEU A 496 29.13 15.92 2.35
N PHE A 497 29.56 16.68 3.34
CA PHE A 497 28.76 17.68 4.03
C PHE A 497 29.09 19.13 3.65
N ALA A 498 29.71 19.36 2.48
CA ALA A 498 30.11 20.72 2.04
C ALA A 498 28.93 21.70 1.95
N GLU A 499 27.72 21.23 1.61
CA GLU A 499 26.51 22.05 1.52
C GLU A 499 25.69 22.09 2.83
N GLY A 500 26.25 21.54 3.93
CA GLY A 500 25.60 21.42 5.24
C GLY A 500 24.91 20.09 5.46
N ARG A 501 24.18 19.98 6.56
CA ARG A 501 23.51 18.74 7.00
C ARG A 501 22.08 18.99 7.46
N ILE A 502 21.28 17.95 7.42
CA ILE A 502 20.03 17.81 8.15
C ILE A 502 20.35 16.88 9.32
N ASN A 503 20.15 17.34 10.55
CA ASN A 503 20.32 16.51 11.75
C ASN A 503 18.94 16.19 12.32
N LEU A 504 18.70 14.93 12.68
CA LEU A 504 17.50 14.46 13.37
C LEU A 504 17.90 13.68 14.61
N SER A 505 17.33 14.03 15.76
CA SER A 505 17.45 13.29 17.02
C SER A 505 16.08 12.85 17.51
N THR A 506 15.93 11.55 17.82
CA THR A 506 14.65 10.95 18.24
C THR A 506 14.76 10.21 19.56
N ASP A 507 13.62 10.14 20.29
CA ASP A 507 13.39 9.12 21.30
C ASP A 507 12.94 7.80 20.62
N ALA A 508 12.74 6.76 21.43
CA ALA A 508 12.23 5.48 20.94
C ALA A 508 10.83 5.63 20.36
N ILE A 509 10.60 5.03 19.18
CA ILE A 509 9.29 4.93 18.55
C ILE A 509 9.16 3.58 17.85
N HIS A 510 8.12 2.81 18.16
CA HIS A 510 7.92 1.44 17.67
C HIS A 510 9.18 0.60 17.88
N THR A 511 9.78 0.11 16.81
CA THR A 511 11.03 -0.68 16.84
C THR A 511 12.29 0.19 16.80
N VAL A 512 12.18 1.50 16.50
CA VAL A 512 13.34 2.39 16.39
C VAL A 512 13.76 2.82 17.77
N HIS A 513 15.03 2.55 18.12
CA HIS A 513 15.67 2.99 19.33
C HIS A 513 15.99 4.50 19.27
N PRO A 514 16.25 5.17 20.43
CA PRO A 514 16.74 6.54 20.42
C PRO A 514 18.00 6.63 19.55
N LEU A 515 18.00 7.51 18.56
CA LEU A 515 19.11 7.66 17.63
C LEU A 515 19.26 9.10 17.15
N GLU A 516 20.40 9.37 16.56
CA GLU A 516 20.74 10.62 15.90
C GLU A 516 21.32 10.31 14.53
N ILE A 517 20.87 11.02 13.49
CA ILE A 517 21.35 10.88 12.11
C ILE A 517 21.73 12.23 11.52
N ASP A 518 22.75 12.21 10.68
CA ASP A 518 23.17 13.32 9.84
C ASP A 518 22.96 13.00 8.36
N ILE A 519 22.19 13.80 7.66
CA ILE A 519 21.93 13.64 6.23
C ILE A 519 22.57 14.79 5.46
N PRO A 520 23.49 14.53 4.50
CA PRO A 520 24.14 15.58 3.73
C PRO A 520 23.16 16.26 2.78
N LYS A 521 23.18 17.60 2.73
CA LYS A 521 22.38 18.37 1.79
C LYS A 521 22.95 18.31 0.39
N GLY A 522 22.06 18.47 -0.63
CA GLY A 522 22.45 18.46 -2.02
C GLY A 522 23.08 17.14 -2.46
N ARG A 523 22.68 16.02 -1.86
CA ARG A 523 23.19 14.67 -2.10
C ARG A 523 22.07 13.64 -2.17
N LEU A 524 22.40 12.46 -2.72
CA LEU A 524 21.56 11.27 -2.67
C LEU A 524 21.89 10.48 -1.42
N THR A 525 20.98 10.49 -0.44
CA THR A 525 21.06 9.63 0.74
C THR A 525 20.07 8.46 0.59
N VAL A 526 20.56 7.24 0.79
CA VAL A 526 19.73 6.04 0.78
C VAL A 526 19.62 5.46 2.19
N VAL A 527 18.39 5.25 2.64
CA VAL A 527 18.09 4.57 3.92
C VAL A 527 17.67 3.14 3.61
N THR A 528 18.44 2.20 4.09
CA THR A 528 18.28 0.77 3.77
C THR A 528 18.30 -0.09 5.03
N GLY A 529 18.22 -1.41 4.87
CA GLY A 529 18.20 -2.40 5.94
C GLY A 529 17.14 -3.47 5.73
N VAL A 530 17.17 -4.54 6.52
CA VAL A 530 16.22 -5.64 6.41
C VAL A 530 14.77 -5.21 6.61
N SER A 531 13.82 -6.04 6.18
CA SER A 531 12.38 -5.76 6.39
C SER A 531 12.07 -5.65 7.89
N GLY A 532 11.28 -4.65 8.28
CA GLY A 532 10.94 -4.42 9.70
C GLY A 532 12.03 -3.75 10.54
N SER A 533 13.17 -3.32 9.97
CA SER A 533 14.24 -2.63 10.71
C SER A 533 13.93 -1.17 11.11
N GLY A 534 12.75 -0.64 10.77
CA GLY A 534 12.32 0.70 11.19
C GLY A 534 12.56 1.83 10.19
N LYS A 535 12.95 1.56 8.94
CA LYS A 535 13.21 2.56 7.89
C LYS A 535 12.06 3.54 7.69
N THR A 536 10.86 3.00 7.48
CA THR A 536 9.63 3.78 7.27
C THR A 536 9.32 4.65 8.50
N THR A 537 9.46 4.10 9.70
CA THR A 537 9.26 4.81 10.97
C THR A 537 10.25 5.98 11.12
N LEU A 538 11.55 5.73 10.84
CA LEU A 538 12.58 6.78 10.94
C LEU A 538 12.34 7.91 9.95
N ILE A 539 11.99 7.59 8.71
CA ILE A 539 11.86 8.61 7.66
C ILE A 539 10.46 9.18 7.58
N LEU A 540 9.41 8.33 7.44
CA LEU A 540 8.06 8.82 7.17
C LEU A 540 7.30 9.24 8.42
N GLU A 541 7.58 8.64 9.59
CA GLU A 541 6.91 8.99 10.84
C GLU A 541 7.72 9.98 11.70
N SER A 542 9.04 10.08 11.49
CA SER A 542 9.90 10.97 12.28
C SER A 542 10.45 12.14 11.45
N LEU A 543 11.29 11.88 10.44
CA LEU A 543 12.00 12.94 9.69
C LEU A 543 11.04 13.83 8.90
N VAL A 544 10.17 13.25 8.07
CA VAL A 544 9.25 14.02 7.20
C VAL A 544 8.30 14.90 8.01
N PRO A 545 7.60 14.41 9.05
CA PRO A 545 6.76 15.26 9.89
C PRO A 545 7.54 16.31 10.68
N ALA A 546 8.75 15.99 11.13
CA ALA A 546 9.60 16.95 11.85
C ALA A 546 10.05 18.10 10.95
N LEU A 547 10.51 17.80 9.73
CA LEU A 547 10.88 18.80 8.73
C LEU A 547 9.68 19.66 8.34
N ALA A 548 8.53 19.02 8.07
CA ALA A 548 7.29 19.74 7.74
C ALA A 548 6.81 20.64 8.88
N ALA A 549 6.96 20.23 10.14
CA ALA A 549 6.63 21.05 11.30
C ALA A 549 7.61 22.23 11.44
N SER A 550 8.91 21.98 11.26
CA SER A 550 9.97 23.01 11.34
C SER A 550 9.80 24.11 10.29
N THR A 551 9.46 23.76 9.03
CA THR A 551 9.27 24.74 7.94
C THR A 551 8.11 25.70 8.17
N VAL A 552 7.09 25.31 8.95
CA VAL A 552 5.91 26.14 9.25
C VAL A 552 5.86 26.60 10.72
N GLY A 553 6.90 26.36 11.51
CA GLY A 553 7.00 26.76 12.91
C GLY A 553 5.99 26.08 13.84
N ARG A 554 5.59 24.83 13.55
CA ARG A 554 4.72 24.01 14.40
C ARG A 554 5.52 23.18 15.39
N SER A 555 4.82 22.62 16.40
CA SER A 555 5.43 21.68 17.35
C SER A 555 5.89 20.41 16.64
N LEU A 556 7.07 19.91 17.02
CA LEU A 556 7.59 18.63 16.53
C LEU A 556 6.75 17.46 17.01
N PRO A 557 6.77 16.31 16.31
CA PRO A 557 6.23 15.06 16.84
C PRO A 557 6.79 14.74 18.23
N SER A 558 5.99 14.16 19.12
CA SER A 558 6.32 13.94 20.52
C SER A 558 7.59 13.11 20.78
N HIS A 559 7.94 12.23 19.82
CA HIS A 559 9.14 11.37 19.87
C HIS A 559 10.36 12.00 19.20
N VAL A 560 10.23 13.17 18.58
CA VAL A 560 11.37 13.89 17.97
C VAL A 560 11.90 14.92 18.96
N LYS A 561 13.14 14.73 19.40
CA LYS A 561 13.83 15.66 20.31
C LYS A 561 14.21 16.95 19.61
N ALA A 562 14.85 16.82 18.46
CA ALA A 562 15.32 17.95 17.68
C ALA A 562 15.41 17.62 16.20
N VAL A 563 15.22 18.63 15.37
CA VAL A 563 15.54 18.61 13.95
C VAL A 563 16.24 19.92 13.59
N THR A 564 17.37 19.83 12.90
CA THR A 564 18.09 20.99 12.35
C THR A 564 18.19 20.84 10.84
N ALA A 565 17.64 21.80 10.10
CA ALA A 565 17.57 21.75 8.64
C ALA A 565 17.63 23.18 8.06
N GLU A 566 18.72 23.92 8.37
CA GLU A 566 18.89 25.30 7.89
C GLU A 566 18.79 25.40 6.36
N GLY A 567 18.02 26.36 5.87
CA GLY A 567 17.83 26.60 4.44
C GLY A 567 16.94 25.60 3.71
N ILE A 568 16.25 24.68 4.40
CA ILE A 568 15.21 23.83 3.81
C ILE A 568 13.87 24.53 3.96
N GLU A 569 13.20 24.76 2.83
CA GLU A 569 11.92 25.46 2.75
C GLU A 569 10.73 24.52 2.49
N GLN A 570 10.98 23.39 1.84
CA GLN A 570 9.93 22.46 1.42
C GLN A 570 10.36 21.02 1.62
N VAL A 571 9.39 20.18 2.03
CA VAL A 571 9.55 18.72 2.10
C VAL A 571 8.47 18.07 1.24
N LYS A 572 8.89 17.19 0.35
CA LYS A 572 8.03 16.52 -0.63
C LYS A 572 8.17 15.02 -0.53
N LEU A 573 7.08 14.38 -0.12
CA LEU A 573 7.01 12.91 -0.04
C LEU A 573 6.44 12.36 -1.34
N ILE A 574 7.20 11.45 -1.97
CA ILE A 574 6.83 10.71 -3.17
C ILE A 574 6.72 9.23 -2.81
N ASP A 575 5.54 8.79 -2.50
CA ASP A 575 5.23 7.42 -2.09
C ASP A 575 4.32 6.70 -3.11
N ALA A 576 4.18 5.37 -2.97
CA ALA A 576 3.35 4.54 -3.82
C ALA A 576 1.84 4.60 -3.50
N THR A 577 1.38 5.51 -2.64
CA THR A 577 -0.05 5.66 -2.37
C THR A 577 -0.82 6.02 -3.64
N PRO A 578 -2.00 5.43 -3.87
CA PRO A 578 -2.79 5.73 -5.06
C PRO A 578 -3.04 7.22 -5.25
N ILE A 579 -2.90 7.69 -6.47
CA ILE A 579 -3.20 9.06 -6.86
C ILE A 579 -4.70 9.16 -7.13
N GLY A 580 -5.42 9.85 -6.24
CA GLY A 580 -6.86 10.06 -6.41
C GLY A 580 -7.70 8.78 -6.16
N ILE A 581 -8.87 8.95 -5.58
CA ILE A 581 -9.83 7.87 -5.32
C ILE A 581 -10.91 7.89 -6.42
N ASN A 582 -10.85 8.86 -7.33
CA ASN A 582 -11.93 9.15 -8.26
C ASN A 582 -11.51 8.76 -9.68
N VAL A 583 -12.29 7.91 -10.33
CA VAL A 583 -12.20 7.55 -11.76
C VAL A 583 -12.15 8.76 -12.72
N ARG A 584 -12.50 9.94 -12.25
CA ARG A 584 -12.41 11.19 -13.00
C ARG A 584 -11.03 11.84 -13.01
N SER A 585 -10.09 11.36 -12.19
CA SER A 585 -8.69 11.78 -12.24
C SER A 585 -7.97 10.99 -13.31
N THR A 586 -7.31 11.69 -14.25
CA THR A 586 -6.54 11.07 -15.33
C THR A 586 -5.09 11.53 -15.31
N VAL A 587 -4.21 10.82 -16.04
CA VAL A 587 -2.80 11.21 -16.23
C VAL A 587 -2.71 12.67 -16.68
N ALA A 588 -3.51 13.07 -17.69
CA ALA A 588 -3.51 14.45 -18.18
C ALA A 588 -3.95 15.48 -17.15
N THR A 589 -4.95 15.16 -16.30
CA THR A 589 -5.40 16.10 -15.26
C THR A 589 -4.39 16.24 -14.15
N TYR A 590 -3.77 15.14 -13.74
CA TYR A 590 -2.80 15.15 -12.65
C TYR A 590 -1.49 15.86 -13.05
N ALA A 591 -1.02 15.63 -14.29
CA ALA A 591 0.13 16.33 -14.86
C ALA A 591 -0.19 17.76 -15.37
N ASN A 592 -1.35 18.31 -15.05
CA ASN A 592 -1.82 19.63 -15.48
C ASN A 592 -1.85 19.85 -17.01
N VAL A 593 -1.70 18.81 -17.82
CA VAL A 593 -1.75 18.86 -19.28
C VAL A 593 -3.15 19.20 -19.78
N HIS A 594 -4.16 18.60 -19.18
CA HIS A 594 -5.57 18.79 -19.57
C HIS A 594 -6.04 20.23 -19.47
N ASP A 595 -5.63 20.96 -18.42
CA ASP A 595 -6.02 22.36 -18.23
C ASP A 595 -5.42 23.28 -19.30
N GLU A 596 -4.19 23.00 -19.75
CA GLU A 596 -3.58 23.74 -20.85
C GLU A 596 -4.23 23.39 -22.20
N LEU A 597 -4.54 22.12 -22.43
CA LEU A 597 -5.27 21.70 -23.63
C LEU A 597 -6.65 22.38 -23.72
N ARG A 598 -7.40 22.44 -22.63
CA ARG A 598 -8.70 23.15 -22.56
C ARG A 598 -8.58 24.62 -22.97
N LYS A 599 -7.54 25.32 -22.50
CA LYS A 599 -7.24 26.70 -22.89
C LYS A 599 -6.94 26.79 -24.38
N ILE A 600 -6.08 25.91 -24.91
CA ILE A 600 -5.70 25.90 -26.32
C ILE A 600 -6.92 25.65 -27.20
N PHE A 601 -7.72 24.63 -26.91
CA PHE A 601 -8.91 24.32 -27.71
C PHE A 601 -9.95 25.45 -27.68
N SER A 602 -10.14 26.13 -26.56
CA SER A 602 -11.07 27.27 -26.47
C SER A 602 -10.69 28.46 -27.37
N HIS A 603 -9.45 28.54 -27.82
CA HIS A 603 -8.98 29.60 -28.71
C HIS A 603 -9.04 29.25 -30.21
N THR A 604 -9.44 28.02 -30.55
CA THR A 604 -9.61 27.60 -31.98
C THR A 604 -10.76 28.36 -32.63
N GLN A 605 -10.78 28.38 -33.98
CA GLN A 605 -11.88 29.02 -34.74
C GLN A 605 -13.20 28.29 -34.49
N ASP A 606 -13.18 26.95 -34.48
CA ASP A 606 -14.35 26.13 -34.30
C ASP A 606 -14.98 26.38 -32.90
N ALA A 607 -14.16 26.43 -31.84
CA ALA A 607 -14.65 26.72 -30.49
C ALA A 607 -15.29 28.10 -30.38
N LYS A 608 -14.68 29.11 -31.02
CA LYS A 608 -15.23 30.49 -31.08
C LYS A 608 -16.54 30.53 -31.83
N ALA A 609 -16.65 29.81 -32.95
CA ALA A 609 -17.88 29.73 -33.75
C ALA A 609 -19.06 29.13 -32.95
N HIS A 610 -18.77 28.15 -32.09
CA HIS A 610 -19.76 27.51 -31.21
C HIS A 610 -19.91 28.20 -29.85
N GLY A 611 -19.13 29.24 -29.56
CA GLY A 611 -19.14 29.95 -28.28
C GLY A 611 -18.61 29.16 -27.09
N TYR A 612 -17.77 28.13 -27.34
CA TYR A 612 -17.19 27.30 -26.28
C TYR A 612 -16.02 28.01 -25.58
N LYS A 613 -16.03 27.93 -24.24
CA LYS A 613 -14.99 28.45 -23.34
C LYS A 613 -14.17 27.30 -22.79
N ALA A 614 -13.01 27.58 -22.17
CA ALA A 614 -12.14 26.56 -21.59
C ALA A 614 -12.87 25.66 -20.55
N GLY A 615 -13.88 26.18 -19.84
CA GLY A 615 -14.71 25.40 -18.92
C GLY A 615 -15.56 24.34 -19.61
N ASP A 616 -16.01 24.59 -20.85
CA ASP A 616 -16.90 23.70 -21.57
C ASP A 616 -16.18 22.40 -22.04
N PHE A 617 -14.84 22.44 -22.13
CA PHE A 617 -13.98 21.29 -22.44
C PHE A 617 -13.63 20.43 -21.21
N SER A 618 -14.19 20.73 -20.04
CA SER A 618 -14.03 19.87 -18.89
C SER A 618 -14.97 18.66 -18.97
N TYR A 619 -14.44 17.45 -19.02
CA TYR A 619 -15.28 16.25 -18.94
C TYR A 619 -15.89 16.02 -17.54
N ASN A 620 -15.48 16.80 -16.51
CA ASN A 620 -16.08 16.74 -15.18
C ASN A 620 -17.33 17.62 -15.04
N THR A 621 -17.30 18.83 -15.63
CA THR A 621 -18.33 19.86 -15.40
C THR A 621 -18.74 20.61 -16.67
N GLY A 622 -18.03 20.39 -17.81
CA GLY A 622 -18.24 21.16 -19.03
C GLY A 622 -19.43 20.69 -19.87
N LYS A 623 -19.85 21.54 -20.82
CA LYS A 623 -20.96 21.23 -21.75
C LYS A 623 -20.65 20.11 -22.71
N LEU A 624 -19.37 19.95 -23.09
CA LEU A 624 -18.89 18.90 -24.00
C LEU A 624 -18.67 17.55 -23.31
N ARG A 625 -19.10 17.39 -22.07
CA ARG A 625 -19.08 16.14 -21.33
C ARG A 625 -20.06 15.14 -21.92
N CYS A 626 -19.67 13.85 -21.99
CA CYS A 626 -20.59 12.79 -22.40
C CYS A 626 -21.84 12.74 -21.50
N PRO A 627 -23.05 12.88 -22.04
CA PRO A 627 -24.26 12.90 -21.21
C PRO A 627 -24.68 11.51 -20.70
N VAL A 628 -24.14 10.43 -21.30
CA VAL A 628 -24.52 9.05 -20.95
C VAL A 628 -23.71 8.54 -19.75
N CYS A 629 -22.38 8.74 -19.73
CA CYS A 629 -21.53 8.32 -18.63
C CYS A 629 -21.15 9.48 -17.68
N ASP A 630 -21.70 10.66 -17.91
CA ASP A 630 -21.41 11.86 -17.09
C ASP A 630 -19.91 12.16 -16.97
N GLY A 631 -19.13 11.86 -18.03
CA GLY A 631 -17.70 12.09 -18.12
C GLY A 631 -16.81 11.07 -17.40
N THR A 632 -17.34 9.94 -16.95
CA THR A 632 -16.52 8.85 -16.37
C THR A 632 -15.84 8.00 -17.44
N GLY A 633 -16.38 7.96 -18.67
CA GLY A 633 -15.89 7.09 -19.75
C GLY A 633 -16.40 5.65 -19.64
N VAL A 634 -16.86 5.24 -18.47
CA VAL A 634 -17.37 3.89 -18.19
C VAL A 634 -18.77 3.94 -17.62
N ILE A 635 -19.51 2.83 -17.73
CA ILE A 635 -20.80 2.60 -17.09
C ILE A 635 -20.61 1.42 -16.16
N SER A 636 -20.86 1.64 -14.86
CA SER A 636 -20.93 0.56 -13.87
C SER A 636 -22.31 -0.07 -13.93
N LEU A 637 -22.35 -1.37 -14.17
CA LEU A 637 -23.56 -2.17 -14.13
C LEU A 637 -23.61 -2.86 -12.76
N ASP A 638 -24.52 -2.38 -11.89
CA ASP A 638 -24.90 -3.10 -10.67
C ASP A 638 -25.65 -4.37 -11.07
N VAL A 639 -24.94 -5.48 -11.11
CA VAL A 639 -25.52 -6.79 -11.34
C VAL A 639 -25.73 -7.44 -9.97
N GLN A 640 -26.96 -7.45 -9.47
CA GLN A 640 -27.29 -8.06 -8.17
C GLN A 640 -26.56 -9.39 -7.99
N PHE A 641 -25.78 -9.51 -6.91
CA PHE A 641 -24.95 -10.66 -6.51
C PHE A 641 -23.68 -10.93 -7.32
N LEU A 642 -23.27 -10.02 -8.21
CA LEU A 642 -21.95 -10.05 -8.86
C LEU A 642 -21.19 -8.76 -8.52
N PRO A 643 -19.85 -8.74 -8.61
CA PRO A 643 -19.10 -7.49 -8.58
C PRO A 643 -19.58 -6.54 -9.67
N ASP A 644 -19.62 -5.25 -9.39
CA ASP A 644 -19.96 -4.24 -10.40
C ASP A 644 -19.09 -4.45 -11.65
N VAL A 645 -19.75 -4.59 -12.80
CA VAL A 645 -19.08 -4.74 -14.09
C VAL A 645 -18.98 -3.37 -14.73
N GLU A 646 -17.78 -2.87 -14.88
CA GLU A 646 -17.50 -1.63 -15.60
C GLU A 646 -17.32 -1.94 -17.09
N ILE A 647 -18.13 -1.29 -17.92
CA ILE A 647 -18.02 -1.38 -19.38
C ILE A 647 -17.72 -0.01 -19.98
N PRO A 648 -16.91 0.09 -21.06
CA PRO A 648 -16.74 1.34 -21.79
C PRO A 648 -18.10 1.92 -22.19
N CYS A 649 -18.28 3.21 -22.00
CA CYS A 649 -19.53 3.88 -22.34
C CYS A 649 -19.86 3.70 -23.83
N PRO A 650 -21.05 3.16 -24.21
CA PRO A 650 -21.39 2.89 -25.59
C PRO A 650 -21.57 4.15 -26.44
N ALA A 651 -21.74 5.32 -25.81
CA ALA A 651 -21.91 6.58 -26.52
C ALA A 651 -20.57 7.28 -26.83
N CYS A 652 -19.61 7.28 -25.90
CA CYS A 652 -18.32 7.96 -26.05
C CYS A 652 -17.15 7.00 -26.21
N HIS A 653 -17.39 5.69 -26.13
CA HIS A 653 -16.36 4.63 -26.26
C HIS A 653 -15.13 4.84 -25.37
N GLY A 654 -15.32 5.40 -24.16
CA GLY A 654 -14.26 5.68 -23.20
C GLY A 654 -13.69 7.12 -23.28
N SER A 655 -13.93 7.88 -24.33
CA SER A 655 -13.35 9.23 -24.53
C SER A 655 -13.82 10.28 -23.52
N ARG A 656 -14.88 10.01 -22.75
CA ARG A 656 -15.48 10.91 -21.74
C ARG A 656 -16.21 12.14 -22.28
N TYR A 657 -16.14 12.36 -23.60
CA TYR A 657 -16.68 13.53 -24.28
C TYR A 657 -17.93 13.21 -25.11
N ALA A 658 -18.78 14.20 -25.30
CA ALA A 658 -19.86 14.17 -26.28
C ALA A 658 -19.29 14.32 -27.71
N ARG A 659 -20.01 13.86 -28.72
CA ARG A 659 -19.58 13.85 -30.14
C ARG A 659 -19.22 15.25 -30.63
N GLU A 660 -19.89 16.29 -30.15
CA GLU A 660 -19.67 17.66 -30.49
C GLU A 660 -18.24 18.16 -30.12
N ALA A 661 -17.55 17.46 -29.22
CA ALA A 661 -16.16 17.77 -28.93
C ALA A 661 -15.20 17.44 -30.11
N ASP A 662 -15.58 16.51 -30.99
CA ASP A 662 -14.81 16.16 -32.18
C ASP A 662 -14.98 17.18 -33.32
N ASP A 663 -15.97 18.06 -33.26
CA ASP A 663 -16.14 19.13 -34.21
C ASP A 663 -15.10 20.27 -34.03
N VAL A 664 -14.51 20.33 -32.82
CA VAL A 664 -13.48 21.33 -32.51
C VAL A 664 -12.09 20.79 -32.81
N LYS A 665 -11.46 21.32 -33.86
CA LYS A 665 -10.19 20.83 -34.37
C LYS A 665 -9.04 21.76 -33.98
N LEU A 666 -7.97 21.17 -33.51
CA LEU A 666 -6.67 21.81 -33.36
C LEU A 666 -5.80 21.47 -34.58
N ILE A 667 -5.26 22.48 -35.21
CA ILE A 667 -4.40 22.35 -36.42
C ILE A 667 -2.96 22.70 -36.00
N ASP A 668 -2.01 21.81 -36.29
CA ASP A 668 -0.59 22.05 -36.07
C ASP A 668 0.03 22.83 -37.26
N LYS A 669 1.32 23.21 -37.17
CA LYS A 669 2.04 23.94 -38.24
C LYS A 669 2.19 23.13 -39.51
N HIS A 670 1.99 21.82 -39.49
CA HIS A 670 2.11 20.93 -40.65
C HIS A 670 0.73 20.61 -41.25
N GLY A 671 -0.34 21.25 -40.78
CA GLY A 671 -1.69 21.04 -41.25
C GLY A 671 -2.36 19.76 -40.69
N ARG A 672 -1.74 19.05 -39.76
CA ARG A 672 -2.36 17.88 -39.10
C ARG A 672 -3.44 18.35 -38.15
N THR A 673 -4.59 17.69 -38.17
CA THR A 673 -5.73 18.00 -37.31
C THR A 673 -5.89 16.97 -36.21
N THR A 674 -6.18 17.42 -34.98
CA THR A 674 -6.52 16.56 -33.85
C THR A 674 -7.66 17.19 -33.08
N THR A 675 -8.37 16.37 -32.28
CA THR A 675 -9.44 16.79 -31.38
C THR A 675 -9.04 16.49 -29.92
N LEU A 676 -9.69 17.13 -28.95
CA LEU A 676 -9.38 16.88 -27.53
C LEU A 676 -9.67 15.43 -27.13
N PRO A 677 -10.84 14.82 -27.48
CA PRO A 677 -11.06 13.40 -27.25
C PRO A 677 -9.93 12.52 -27.77
N ARG A 678 -9.50 12.73 -29.02
CA ARG A 678 -8.42 11.96 -29.63
C ARG A 678 -7.07 12.14 -28.92
N LEU A 679 -6.76 13.35 -28.42
CA LEU A 679 -5.54 13.57 -27.63
C LEU A 679 -5.61 12.82 -26.29
N MET A 680 -6.78 12.77 -25.67
CA MET A 680 -6.95 12.02 -24.42
C MET A 680 -6.78 10.50 -24.62
N ASP A 681 -7.09 9.98 -25.80
CA ASP A 681 -6.89 8.57 -26.16
C ASP A 681 -5.46 8.25 -26.63
N CYS A 682 -4.63 9.27 -26.87
CA CYS A 682 -3.23 9.08 -27.25
C CYS A 682 -2.34 8.79 -26.02
N ASP A 683 -1.29 8.01 -26.23
CA ASP A 683 -0.19 7.93 -25.29
C ASP A 683 0.61 9.26 -25.25
N VAL A 684 1.38 9.43 -24.17
CA VAL A 684 2.19 10.64 -23.94
C VAL A 684 3.18 10.87 -25.09
N HIS A 685 3.79 9.81 -25.64
CA HIS A 685 4.74 9.92 -26.75
C HIS A 685 4.06 10.48 -28.00
N THR A 686 2.92 9.92 -28.39
CA THR A 686 2.13 10.39 -29.55
C THR A 686 1.59 11.81 -29.31
N ALA A 687 1.11 12.11 -28.10
CA ALA A 687 0.63 13.45 -27.74
C ALA A 687 1.76 14.49 -27.81
N LEU A 688 2.97 14.12 -27.41
CA LEU A 688 4.17 14.98 -27.51
C LEU A 688 4.48 15.34 -28.96
N ASP A 689 4.35 14.37 -29.89
CA ASP A 689 4.52 14.63 -31.34
C ASP A 689 3.43 15.56 -31.90
N LEU A 690 2.17 15.35 -31.54
CA LEU A 690 1.03 16.16 -31.97
C LEU A 690 1.04 17.58 -31.36
N CYS A 691 1.64 17.75 -30.16
CA CYS A 691 1.68 19.02 -29.46
C CYS A 691 3.04 19.74 -29.49
N LYS A 692 3.95 19.38 -30.43
CA LYS A 692 5.30 19.95 -30.53
C LYS A 692 5.34 21.49 -30.56
N ASP A 693 4.33 22.12 -31.13
CA ASP A 693 4.21 23.57 -31.27
C ASP A 693 3.63 24.28 -30.05
N ARG A 694 3.24 23.55 -29.03
CA ARG A 694 2.59 24.05 -27.81
C ARG A 694 3.55 23.96 -26.61
N LYS A 695 4.30 25.03 -26.41
CA LYS A 695 5.46 25.06 -25.49
C LYS A 695 5.16 24.45 -24.10
N LEU A 696 4.11 24.90 -23.41
CA LEU A 696 3.78 24.41 -22.06
C LEU A 696 3.34 22.94 -22.05
N VAL A 697 2.46 22.57 -22.97
CA VAL A 697 2.01 21.18 -23.12
C VAL A 697 3.21 20.27 -23.42
N ARG A 698 4.05 20.68 -24.38
CA ARG A 698 5.27 19.94 -24.72
C ARG A 698 6.20 19.76 -23.52
N GLN A 699 6.45 20.81 -22.74
CA GLN A 699 7.31 20.71 -21.55
C GLN A 699 6.78 19.68 -20.54
N ARG A 700 5.47 19.70 -20.26
CA ARG A 700 4.83 18.76 -19.31
C ARG A 700 4.85 17.32 -19.84
N LEU A 701 4.53 17.13 -21.11
CA LEU A 701 4.60 15.81 -21.76
C LEU A 701 6.04 15.29 -21.82
N GLN A 702 7.05 16.17 -22.02
CA GLN A 702 8.45 15.78 -22.00
C GLN A 702 8.89 15.28 -20.63
N VAL A 703 8.47 15.91 -19.53
CA VAL A 703 8.74 15.42 -18.18
C VAL A 703 8.16 14.02 -17.97
N LEU A 704 6.94 13.75 -18.44
CA LEU A 704 6.36 12.41 -18.37
C LEU A 704 7.18 11.40 -19.18
N GLN A 705 7.61 11.79 -20.39
CA GLN A 705 8.46 10.96 -21.24
C GLN A 705 9.81 10.64 -20.57
N ASP A 706 10.46 11.65 -20.00
CA ASP A 706 11.76 11.54 -19.32
C ASP A 706 11.68 10.68 -18.05
N LEU A 707 10.51 10.58 -17.44
CA LEU A 707 10.21 9.68 -16.32
C LEU A 707 9.81 8.26 -16.73
N GLY A 708 9.91 7.93 -18.04
CA GLY A 708 9.53 6.61 -18.55
C GLY A 708 8.02 6.34 -18.53
N LEU A 709 7.18 7.40 -18.52
CA LEU A 709 5.71 7.31 -18.59
C LEU A 709 5.17 7.59 -20.00
N GLY A 710 6.02 7.54 -21.02
CA GLY A 710 5.68 7.84 -22.40
C GLY A 710 4.57 6.97 -23.00
N TYR A 711 4.37 5.77 -22.48
CA TYR A 711 3.38 4.80 -22.93
C TYR A 711 1.98 4.99 -22.31
N LEU A 712 1.86 5.73 -21.19
CA LEU A 712 0.55 5.97 -20.56
C LEU A 712 -0.33 6.82 -21.47
N THR A 713 -1.62 6.47 -21.54
CA THR A 713 -2.58 7.31 -22.24
C THR A 713 -2.94 8.53 -21.40
N LEU A 714 -3.16 9.67 -22.03
CA LEU A 714 -3.52 10.90 -21.31
C LEU A 714 -4.85 10.78 -20.56
N GLY A 715 -5.78 9.99 -21.09
CA GLY A 715 -7.09 9.71 -20.49
C GLY A 715 -7.09 8.57 -19.48
N GLU A 716 -5.97 7.90 -19.26
CA GLU A 716 -5.87 6.78 -18.31
C GLU A 716 -6.18 7.23 -16.89
N GLU A 717 -6.97 6.43 -16.19
CA GLU A 717 -7.42 6.72 -14.84
C GLU A 717 -6.28 6.57 -13.83
N THR A 718 -6.10 7.55 -12.95
CA THR A 718 -5.02 7.47 -11.96
C THR A 718 -5.16 6.32 -10.95
N PRO A 719 -6.36 5.83 -10.58
CA PRO A 719 -6.50 4.64 -9.73
C PRO A 719 -6.06 3.33 -10.39
N SER A 720 -6.01 3.25 -11.74
CA SER A 720 -5.57 2.05 -12.47
C SER A 720 -4.05 1.91 -12.56
N LEU A 721 -3.32 2.97 -12.25
CA LEU A 721 -1.86 3.00 -12.34
C LEU A 721 -1.20 2.06 -11.32
N SER A 722 -0.11 1.42 -11.71
CA SER A 722 0.77 0.69 -10.79
C SER A 722 1.42 1.62 -9.76
N GLY A 723 2.00 1.04 -8.67
CA GLY A 723 2.66 1.85 -7.63
C GLY A 723 3.76 2.74 -8.16
N GLY A 724 4.63 2.19 -9.00
CA GLY A 724 5.73 2.94 -9.59
C GLY A 724 5.28 4.01 -10.60
N GLU A 725 4.22 3.73 -11.39
CA GLU A 725 3.63 4.73 -12.30
C GLU A 725 3.04 5.90 -11.53
N ALA A 726 2.29 5.60 -10.45
CA ALA A 726 1.72 6.63 -9.58
C ALA A 726 2.82 7.50 -8.94
N GLN A 727 3.90 6.90 -8.43
CA GLN A 727 5.05 7.63 -7.88
C GLN A 727 5.70 8.55 -8.92
N ARG A 728 6.00 8.02 -10.11
CA ARG A 728 6.60 8.81 -11.19
C ARG A 728 5.69 9.93 -11.67
N LEU A 729 4.37 9.71 -11.68
CA LEU A 729 3.41 10.75 -12.01
C LEU A 729 3.32 11.84 -10.92
N LYS A 730 3.42 11.47 -9.63
CA LYS A 730 3.58 12.45 -8.52
C LYS A 730 4.85 13.28 -8.71
N LEU A 731 5.97 12.64 -9.01
CA LEU A 731 7.22 13.31 -9.26
C LEU A 731 7.12 14.29 -10.44
N ALA A 732 6.48 13.89 -11.55
CA ALA A 732 6.26 14.75 -12.70
C ALA A 732 5.56 16.07 -12.34
N SER A 733 4.55 15.99 -11.45
CA SER A 733 3.81 17.18 -11.01
C SER A 733 4.64 18.13 -10.13
N GLU A 734 5.68 17.63 -9.47
CA GLU A 734 6.57 18.41 -8.60
C GLU A 734 7.80 18.99 -9.35
N MET A 735 8.19 18.38 -10.47
CA MET A 735 9.32 18.86 -11.27
C MET A 735 9.09 20.24 -11.95
N GLU A 736 7.84 20.67 -12.05
CA GLU A 736 7.49 22.00 -12.58
C GLU A 736 7.76 23.15 -11.59
N ARG A 737 7.97 22.84 -10.31
CA ARG A 737 8.14 23.81 -9.22
C ARG A 737 9.60 24.07 -8.92
N THR A 738 9.89 25.14 -8.15
CA THR A 738 11.24 25.43 -7.67
C THR A 738 11.74 24.26 -6.83
N GLN A 739 12.90 23.73 -7.17
CA GLN A 739 13.50 22.54 -6.53
C GLN A 739 14.62 22.91 -5.54
N SER A 740 15.20 24.12 -5.65
CA SER A 740 16.18 24.62 -4.71
C SER A 740 15.59 24.67 -3.29
N HIS A 741 16.40 24.29 -2.30
CA HIS A 741 16.00 24.26 -0.88
C HIS A 741 14.84 23.28 -0.55
N ALA A 742 14.59 22.30 -1.44
CA ALA A 742 13.60 21.25 -1.21
C ALA A 742 14.27 19.93 -0.80
N VAL A 743 13.61 19.19 0.10
CA VAL A 743 13.92 17.79 0.38
C VAL A 743 12.88 16.92 -0.31
N PHE A 744 13.34 16.05 -1.19
CA PHE A 744 12.51 15.01 -1.80
C PHE A 744 12.74 13.69 -1.09
N VAL A 745 11.69 13.09 -0.59
CA VAL A 745 11.72 11.78 0.08
C VAL A 745 10.97 10.78 -0.77
N PHE A 746 11.63 9.70 -1.15
CA PHE A 746 11.07 8.62 -1.95
C PHE A 746 10.96 7.34 -1.12
N ASP A 747 9.80 6.68 -1.18
CA ASP A 747 9.57 5.41 -0.52
C ASP A 747 9.51 4.28 -1.55
N GLU A 748 10.57 3.46 -1.60
CA GLU A 748 10.76 2.32 -2.51
C GLU A 748 10.45 2.66 -3.99
N PRO A 749 11.10 3.65 -4.60
CA PRO A 749 10.75 4.14 -5.95
C PRO A 749 11.12 3.17 -7.08
N THR A 750 11.88 2.11 -6.82
CA THR A 750 12.26 1.11 -7.83
C THR A 750 11.25 -0.04 -7.95
N ILE A 751 10.20 -0.05 -7.13
CA ILE A 751 9.16 -1.09 -7.20
C ILE A 751 8.58 -1.19 -8.63
N GLY A 752 8.60 -2.42 -9.18
CA GLY A 752 8.06 -2.70 -10.50
C GLY A 752 8.83 -2.09 -11.67
N LEU A 753 10.09 -1.68 -11.45
CA LEU A 753 10.94 -1.11 -12.48
C LEU A 753 11.93 -2.13 -13.05
N HIS A 754 11.97 -2.19 -14.37
CA HIS A 754 13.06 -2.87 -15.07
C HIS A 754 14.41 -2.15 -14.78
N PRO A 755 15.56 -2.86 -14.75
CA PRO A 755 16.87 -2.22 -14.52
C PRO A 755 17.18 -1.00 -15.40
N LEU A 756 16.69 -0.98 -16.64
CA LEU A 756 16.79 0.19 -17.51
C LEU A 756 15.97 1.40 -17.00
N ASP A 757 14.78 1.15 -16.45
CA ASP A 757 13.95 2.21 -15.88
C ASP A 757 14.57 2.76 -14.58
N VAL A 758 15.28 1.91 -13.79
CA VAL A 758 16.05 2.35 -12.63
C VAL A 758 17.17 3.32 -13.04
N GLN A 759 17.85 3.08 -14.17
CA GLN A 759 18.87 4.00 -14.69
C GLN A 759 18.27 5.38 -15.04
N THR A 760 17.09 5.37 -15.66
CA THR A 760 16.35 6.61 -15.98
C THR A 760 16.01 7.38 -14.68
N LEU A 761 15.49 6.69 -13.67
CA LEU A 761 15.16 7.29 -12.38
C LEU A 761 16.38 7.89 -11.68
N LEU A 762 17.53 7.24 -11.73
CA LEU A 762 18.79 7.77 -11.19
C LEU A 762 19.22 9.07 -11.91
N GLY A 763 19.00 9.15 -13.22
CA GLY A 763 19.20 10.39 -13.98
C GLY A 763 18.35 11.54 -13.48
N VAL A 764 17.09 11.24 -13.15
CA VAL A 764 16.16 12.23 -12.57
C VAL A 764 16.61 12.68 -11.17
N PHE A 765 17.03 11.76 -10.29
CA PHE A 765 17.56 12.13 -8.97
C PHE A 765 18.77 13.08 -9.07
N ARG A 766 19.67 12.80 -10.00
CA ARG A 766 20.82 13.69 -10.26
C ARG A 766 20.38 15.08 -10.74
N THR A 767 19.38 15.13 -11.63
CA THR A 767 18.82 16.41 -12.10
C THR A 767 18.20 17.21 -10.93
N LEU A 768 17.51 16.56 -9.99
CA LEU A 768 16.99 17.21 -8.79
C LEU A 768 18.12 17.79 -7.93
N ILE A 769 19.17 17.01 -7.72
CA ILE A 769 20.35 17.41 -6.92
C ILE A 769 21.08 18.56 -7.59
N ASP A 770 21.30 18.51 -8.90
CA ASP A 770 21.94 19.57 -9.68
C ASP A 770 21.14 20.87 -9.63
N ASN A 771 19.82 20.78 -9.43
CA ASN A 771 18.92 21.93 -9.23
C ASN A 771 18.84 22.39 -7.76
N GLY A 772 19.69 21.86 -6.87
CA GLY A 772 19.82 22.27 -5.46
C GLY A 772 18.88 21.55 -4.49
N ALA A 773 18.29 20.42 -4.88
CA ALA A 773 17.48 19.60 -3.98
C ALA A 773 18.34 18.61 -3.18
N THR A 774 17.84 18.20 -2.02
CA THR A 774 18.34 17.03 -1.27
C THR A 774 17.41 15.86 -1.55
N VAL A 775 17.96 14.70 -1.89
CA VAL A 775 17.20 13.49 -2.22
C VAL A 775 17.44 12.42 -1.18
N ILE A 776 16.37 11.93 -0.55
CA ILE A 776 16.38 10.85 0.44
C ILE A 776 15.52 9.71 -0.11
N VAL A 777 16.06 8.50 -0.13
CA VAL A 777 15.37 7.33 -0.71
C VAL A 777 15.39 6.19 0.30
N ILE A 778 14.22 5.63 0.61
CA ILE A 778 14.11 4.35 1.30
C ILE A 778 14.18 3.26 0.23
N GLU A 779 15.15 2.35 0.29
CA GLU A 779 15.36 1.40 -0.81
C GLU A 779 16.02 0.08 -0.40
N HIS A 780 15.74 -0.96 -1.20
CA HIS A 780 16.36 -2.29 -1.13
C HIS A 780 17.12 -2.66 -2.41
N ASN A 781 16.89 -1.94 -3.51
CA ASN A 781 17.54 -2.20 -4.79
C ASN A 781 19.03 -1.89 -4.72
N LEU A 782 19.85 -2.92 -4.85
CA LEU A 782 21.32 -2.80 -4.72
C LEU A 782 21.94 -1.92 -5.79
N ASP A 783 21.39 -1.88 -7.00
CA ASP A 783 21.88 -1.01 -8.08
C ASP A 783 21.69 0.46 -7.77
N LEU A 784 20.60 0.84 -7.10
CA LEU A 784 20.39 2.19 -6.61
C LEU A 784 21.26 2.46 -5.38
N ILE A 785 21.31 1.56 -4.40
CA ILE A 785 22.06 1.73 -3.15
C ILE A 785 23.54 1.99 -3.43
N LYS A 786 24.16 1.24 -4.34
CA LYS A 786 25.60 1.42 -4.69
C LYS A 786 25.92 2.75 -5.36
N THR A 787 24.92 3.49 -5.87
CA THR A 787 25.09 4.81 -6.51
C THR A 787 24.84 5.97 -5.56
N ALA A 788 24.45 5.71 -4.31
CA ALA A 788 24.23 6.72 -3.28
C ALA A 788 25.52 7.47 -2.93
N ASP A 789 25.37 8.75 -2.57
CA ASP A 789 26.47 9.52 -1.98
C ASP A 789 26.64 9.16 -0.50
N HIS A 790 25.52 8.84 0.17
CA HIS A 790 25.47 8.50 1.59
C HIS A 790 24.43 7.38 1.81
N ILE A 791 24.74 6.43 2.68
CA ILE A 791 23.86 5.33 3.06
C ILE A 791 23.68 5.34 4.58
N ILE A 792 22.46 5.08 5.02
CA ILE A 792 22.11 4.80 6.42
C ILE A 792 21.48 3.40 6.44
N ASP A 793 22.19 2.44 7.03
CA ASP A 793 21.75 1.04 7.12
C ASP A 793 21.18 0.73 8.51
N LEU A 794 19.90 0.38 8.56
CA LEU A 794 19.16 0.07 9.78
C LEU A 794 19.06 -1.45 9.98
N GLY A 795 19.29 -1.89 11.21
CA GLY A 795 19.23 -3.30 11.55
C GLY A 795 19.55 -3.57 13.02
N PRO A 796 20.17 -4.74 13.34
CA PRO A 796 20.62 -5.81 12.43
C PRO A 796 19.48 -6.68 11.87
N GLU A 797 18.36 -6.84 12.60
CA GLU A 797 17.20 -7.66 12.25
C GLU A 797 15.94 -6.78 12.17
N GLY A 798 14.79 -7.40 11.92
CA GLY A 798 13.48 -6.75 12.04
C GLY A 798 12.93 -6.78 13.47
N GLY A 799 11.91 -5.96 13.74
CA GLY A 799 11.25 -5.90 15.04
C GLY A 799 12.14 -5.32 16.16
N ASP A 800 11.98 -5.84 17.39
CA ASP A 800 12.67 -5.32 18.58
C ASP A 800 14.20 -5.43 18.56
N LYS A 801 14.71 -6.30 17.68
CA LYS A 801 16.16 -6.43 17.43
C LYS A 801 16.67 -5.51 16.33
N GLY A 802 15.79 -4.77 15.69
CA GLY A 802 16.10 -3.74 14.69
C GLY A 802 16.22 -2.34 15.28
N GLY A 803 15.98 -1.35 14.44
CA GLY A 803 15.84 0.05 14.86
C GLY A 803 17.11 0.75 15.30
N MET A 804 18.28 0.19 14.99
CA MET A 804 19.60 0.77 15.26
C MET A 804 20.34 1.04 13.94
N ILE A 805 21.20 2.04 13.94
CA ILE A 805 22.10 2.29 12.82
C ILE A 805 23.25 1.26 12.91
N ILE A 806 23.38 0.41 11.89
CA ILE A 806 24.42 -0.61 11.81
C ILE A 806 25.64 -0.09 11.04
N ALA A 807 25.37 0.67 9.98
CA ALA A 807 26.40 1.29 9.17
C ALA A 807 25.91 2.62 8.60
N GLU A 808 26.83 3.55 8.47
CA GLU A 808 26.57 4.88 7.91
C GLU A 808 27.79 5.34 7.11
N GLY A 809 27.60 6.00 5.97
CA GLY A 809 28.65 6.56 5.13
C GLY A 809 28.51 6.23 3.65
N THR A 810 29.64 6.28 2.92
CA THR A 810 29.65 5.93 1.49
C THR A 810 29.42 4.43 1.26
N PRO A 811 29.04 4.01 0.05
CA PRO A 811 28.88 2.59 -0.27
C PRO A 811 30.09 1.73 0.10
N GLU A 812 31.31 2.27 -0.08
CA GLU A 812 32.57 1.58 0.28
C GLU A 812 32.74 1.44 1.80
N GLN A 813 32.33 2.45 2.57
CA GLN A 813 32.39 2.43 4.05
C GLN A 813 31.39 1.41 4.59
N VAL A 814 30.16 1.41 4.09
CA VAL A 814 29.12 0.45 4.47
C VAL A 814 29.52 -0.98 4.08
N ALA A 815 30.11 -1.18 2.90
CA ALA A 815 30.63 -2.48 2.45
C ALA A 815 31.77 -3.02 3.34
N ALA A 816 32.48 -2.15 4.05
CA ALA A 816 33.55 -2.53 4.98
C ALA A 816 33.05 -2.83 6.41
N THR A 817 31.80 -2.46 6.72
CA THR A 817 31.21 -2.61 8.06
C THR A 817 30.77 -4.04 8.31
N LYS A 818 31.30 -4.65 9.38
CA LYS A 818 30.92 -6.02 9.77
C LYS A 818 29.53 -6.02 10.40
N GLY A 819 28.71 -7.02 10.02
CA GLY A 819 27.36 -7.20 10.57
C GLY A 819 26.26 -6.41 9.85
N SER A 820 26.59 -5.65 8.81
CA SER A 820 25.64 -5.08 7.87
C SER A 820 25.35 -6.09 6.77
N TYR A 821 24.12 -6.61 6.72
CA TYR A 821 23.69 -7.45 5.62
C TYR A 821 23.76 -6.69 4.29
N THR A 822 23.26 -5.46 4.25
CA THR A 822 23.36 -4.60 3.06
C THR A 822 24.82 -4.42 2.64
N GLY A 823 25.73 -4.19 3.60
CA GLY A 823 27.16 -4.03 3.35
C GLY A 823 27.78 -5.24 2.69
N GLU A 824 27.39 -6.45 3.09
CA GLU A 824 27.88 -7.69 2.47
C GLU A 824 27.48 -7.80 0.98
N TYR A 825 26.23 -7.49 0.65
CA TYR A 825 25.75 -7.48 -0.73
C TYR A 825 26.39 -6.37 -1.57
N ILE A 826 26.54 -5.16 -1.02
CA ILE A 826 27.23 -4.05 -1.70
C ILE A 826 28.68 -4.42 -1.98
N LYS A 827 29.37 -5.04 -1.02
CA LYS A 827 30.75 -5.52 -1.19
C LYS A 827 30.86 -6.45 -2.39
N MET A 828 29.98 -7.46 -2.47
CA MET A 828 29.97 -8.39 -3.60
C MET A 828 29.76 -7.66 -4.94
N MET A 829 28.88 -6.67 -4.98
CA MET A 829 28.63 -5.88 -6.19
C MET A 829 29.81 -5.00 -6.58
N LEU A 830 30.43 -4.31 -5.62
CA LEU A 830 31.61 -3.48 -5.88
C LEU A 830 32.82 -4.29 -6.35
N GLU A 831 33.04 -5.48 -5.80
CA GLU A 831 34.07 -6.42 -6.25
C GLU A 831 33.80 -6.91 -7.68
N ARG A 832 32.55 -7.24 -7.99
CA ARG A 832 32.11 -7.61 -9.33
C ARG A 832 32.34 -6.49 -10.33
N ASP A 833 31.98 -5.27 -9.99
CA ASP A 833 32.16 -4.08 -10.83
C ASP A 833 33.66 -3.77 -11.07
N LYS A 834 34.51 -3.97 -10.07
CA LYS A 834 35.97 -3.82 -10.20
C LYS A 834 36.54 -4.86 -11.17
N LYS A 835 36.18 -6.13 -11.04
CA LYS A 835 36.63 -7.22 -11.92
C LYS A 835 36.28 -6.93 -13.36
N ARG A 836 35.07 -6.50 -13.63
CA ARG A 836 34.59 -6.16 -14.95
C ARG A 836 35.33 -4.95 -15.56
N ARG A 837 35.57 -3.88 -14.78
CA ARG A 837 36.34 -2.73 -15.27
C ARG A 837 37.77 -3.14 -15.67
N ALA A 838 38.33 -4.16 -15.01
CA ALA A 838 39.63 -4.72 -15.37
C ALA A 838 39.53 -5.51 -16.70
N GLU A 839 38.48 -6.33 -16.88
CA GLU A 839 38.23 -7.11 -18.10
C GLU A 839 37.98 -6.24 -19.34
N LEU A 840 37.26 -5.10 -19.17
CA LEU A 840 37.02 -4.16 -20.26
C LEU A 840 38.26 -3.29 -20.65
N LYS A 841 39.25 -3.24 -19.76
CA LYS A 841 40.53 -2.54 -20.05
C LYS A 841 41.61 -3.46 -20.61
N ALA A 842 41.43 -4.78 -20.45
CA ALA A 842 42.32 -5.79 -21.06
C ALA A 842 41.84 -6.17 -22.47
#